data_ccf0aefff9d04f8366f923f6fd43595a
#
_entry.id   ccf0aefff9d04f8366f923f6fd43595a
#
_cell.length_a   1.000
_cell.length_b   1.000
_cell.length_c   1.000
_cell.angle_alpha   90.00
_cell.angle_beta   90.00
_cell.angle_gamma   90.00
#
_symmetry.space_group_name_H-M   'P 1'
#
loop_
_entity.id
_entity.type
_entity.pdbx_description
1 polymer ?
#
loop_
_entity_poly.entity_id
_entity_poly.type
_entity_poly.pdbx_seq_one_letter_code
_entity_poly.pdbx_strand_id
1 'polypeptide(L)'
;MNLHFVRVILIIFFGTFNQIFFAQSKDVSRILPSPVVYKRVKGNLYLPEKISLNKSEYPENIRSQFDELLEKFHKLKTVDTTGKAFIRLRKLKNVPKDFYSIAVNDYLLISYSNEKSLFYALESLVQLIQTEDDIKYIPKAFIQDYPKFEWRGLHLDVSRHFFTVEEVKKYLDLMAFYKLNTFHWHLTDDQGWRIEIEAFPKLTSIGGYRDSTVSRHFTSQPRQYNKEKHGGFYSQEDVKEIVSYAKQRYISVVPEIEMPGHSRAALAAYPEYSCNNIQQPVPGLWGVYDDIYCTKEASFQFIESILEEVVNLFPGEYIHIGGDEAPKTRWKHCENCQNRIKENNLKDEEALQSYFINRIDRFLSKKNKKLIGWDEILEGGLSPNATVMSWRGMKGGIEAAKKSHYVVMTPGSHCYFDHYQSKSKDEPLAIGGFTPLEKVYNFNPIPSELNTNESYFILGGQANLWTEYIPNMKQLEYMAYPRAIALSQSLWCHDKPSYNSFFNNLTETHFAFLDLLNVNYSRSCLKPSIDVTGVKNGISIKVNAYDSTDKYKTQIIENDTIIEVFDLKSGQPLSIKSTEKNVKMTNVKFTSTINKISSDINIMRHLGLGATINYITEPNPQYNYNKSLLTDGLHGERPWRGHEWIGFDSSKIVFEIELAARKKVNHININFLKSNGSWIYLPTEVIIYKKGLKRWRLCKSRKIKNEKTKFKINRRIRK
;
A
#
# COMPACT_ATOMS: atom_id res chain seq x y z
N MET A 1 5.79 -5.08 33.21
CA MET A 1 6.56 -4.50 34.34
C MET A 1 7.22 -3.23 33.85
N ASN A 2 6.73 -2.09 34.34
CA ASN A 2 7.37 -0.80 34.47
C ASN A 2 7.38 0.21 33.31
N LEU A 3 6.21 0.80 33.04
CA LEU A 3 6.11 2.15 32.44
C LEU A 3 6.58 3.28 33.38
N HIS A 4 6.79 3.01 34.67
CA HIS A 4 7.22 4.02 35.63
C HIS A 4 8.71 4.37 35.57
N PHE A 5 9.57 3.50 35.02
CA PHE A 5 11.03 3.76 34.95
C PHE A 5 11.43 4.73 33.83
N VAL A 6 10.66 4.85 32.78
CA VAL A 6 10.96 5.77 31.67
C VAL A 6 10.70 7.23 32.06
N ARG A 7 9.76 7.51 32.97
CA ARG A 7 9.52 8.89 33.46
C ARG A 7 10.60 9.42 34.40
N VAL A 8 11.27 8.55 35.14
CA VAL A 8 12.28 8.96 36.12
C VAL A 8 13.63 9.33 35.46
N ILE A 9 14.00 8.68 34.34
CA ILE A 9 15.26 8.99 33.64
C ILE A 9 15.18 10.32 32.84
N LEU A 10 13.98 10.72 32.41
CA LEU A 10 13.77 12.02 31.76
C LEU A 10 13.95 13.23 32.71
N ILE A 11 13.79 13.05 34.03
CA ILE A 11 13.84 14.13 35.01
C ILE A 11 15.28 14.43 35.46
N ILE A 12 16.20 13.49 35.42
CA ILE A 12 17.58 13.69 35.94
C ILE A 12 18.47 14.48 34.96
N PHE A 13 18.15 14.56 33.67
CA PHE A 13 18.90 15.38 32.69
C PHE A 13 18.40 16.83 32.53
N PHE A 14 17.32 17.21 33.21
CA PHE A 14 16.72 18.56 33.11
C PHE A 14 17.17 19.55 34.18
N GLY A 15 18.15 19.18 35.03
CA GLY A 15 18.52 19.94 36.23
C GLY A 15 19.29 21.27 36.04
N THR A 16 19.65 21.70 34.83
CA THR A 16 20.41 22.95 34.63
C THR A 16 20.08 23.72 33.34
N PHE A 17 18.83 23.71 32.88
CA PHE A 17 18.46 24.68 31.84
C PHE A 17 17.25 25.51 32.29
N ASN A 18 17.50 26.79 32.49
CA ASN A 18 16.52 27.82 32.81
C ASN A 18 15.30 27.75 31.88
N GLN A 19 14.11 27.80 32.48
CA GLN A 19 12.85 27.98 31.78
C GLN A 19 12.85 29.35 31.08
N ILE A 20 13.09 29.35 29.78
CA ILE A 20 12.71 30.45 28.91
C ILE A 20 11.44 30.01 28.18
N PHE A 21 10.31 30.61 28.52
CA PHE A 21 9.09 30.52 27.76
C PHE A 21 9.28 31.11 26.37
N PHE A 22 9.44 30.26 25.36
CA PHE A 22 9.31 30.65 23.95
C PHE A 22 7.93 30.30 23.43
N ALA A 23 7.30 31.29 22.79
CA ALA A 23 6.13 31.05 21.94
C ALA A 23 6.46 29.96 20.92
N GLN A 24 5.69 28.89 20.87
CA GLN A 24 5.84 27.76 19.95
C GLN A 24 5.55 28.21 18.51
N SER A 25 6.57 28.65 17.78
CA SER A 25 6.63 28.28 16.37
C SER A 25 6.97 26.79 16.36
N LYS A 26 6.10 25.94 15.85
CA LYS A 26 6.42 24.53 15.62
C LYS A 26 7.50 24.48 14.52
N ASP A 27 8.77 24.49 14.91
CA ASP A 27 9.88 24.24 14.01
C ASP A 27 9.67 22.85 13.37
N VAL A 28 9.35 22.82 12.09
CA VAL A 28 9.13 21.56 11.36
C VAL A 28 10.49 21.04 10.93
N SER A 29 10.80 19.81 11.33
CA SER A 29 11.99 19.10 10.85
C SER A 29 11.87 18.79 9.37
N ARG A 30 12.98 18.92 8.62
CA ARG A 30 13.08 18.44 7.23
C ARG A 30 13.24 16.92 7.13
N ILE A 31 13.47 16.23 8.25
CA ILE A 31 13.67 14.77 8.26
C ILE A 31 12.35 14.07 8.05
N LEU A 32 12.30 13.11 7.11
CA LEU A 32 11.24 12.12 6.96
C LEU A 32 11.83 10.71 6.99
N PRO A 33 11.27 9.81 7.79
CA PRO A 33 10.18 10.02 8.76
C PRO A 33 10.60 10.98 9.87
N SER A 34 9.65 11.77 10.37
CA SER A 34 9.87 12.80 11.38
C SER A 34 10.40 12.21 12.70
N PRO A 35 11.40 12.81 13.31
CA PRO A 35 11.98 12.30 14.55
C PRO A 35 11.04 12.52 15.74
N VAL A 36 11.25 11.75 16.81
CA VAL A 36 10.49 11.85 18.07
C VAL A 36 10.66 13.24 18.72
N VAL A 37 11.87 13.78 18.68
CA VAL A 37 12.17 15.12 19.18
C VAL A 37 12.97 15.88 18.14
N TYR A 38 12.52 17.08 17.82
CA TYR A 38 13.27 18.07 17.06
C TYR A 38 13.17 19.43 17.76
N LYS A 39 14.28 19.95 18.23
CA LYS A 39 14.36 21.26 18.89
C LYS A 39 15.39 22.12 18.19
N ARG A 40 14.95 23.09 17.42
CA ARG A 40 15.83 24.05 16.76
C ARG A 40 16.42 25.03 17.80
N VAL A 41 17.69 25.42 17.59
CA VAL A 41 18.38 26.41 18.33
C VAL A 41 18.80 27.55 17.36
N LYS A 42 18.96 28.75 17.84
CA LYS A 42 19.33 29.87 16.97
C LYS A 42 20.72 29.67 16.35
N GLY A 43 20.83 29.91 15.05
CA GLY A 43 22.05 29.83 14.26
C GLY A 43 22.19 28.55 13.43
N ASN A 44 23.25 28.52 12.64
CA ASN A 44 23.59 27.44 11.72
C ASN A 44 25.00 26.93 11.99
N LEU A 45 25.23 25.65 11.70
CA LEU A 45 26.57 25.08 11.61
C LEU A 45 26.92 24.98 10.12
N TYR A 46 27.88 25.78 9.69
CA TYR A 46 28.38 25.77 8.33
C TYR A 46 29.30 24.57 8.11
N LEU A 47 29.11 23.88 6.99
CA LEU A 47 29.85 22.66 6.67
C LEU A 47 31.13 23.00 5.88
N PRO A 48 32.27 22.38 6.24
CA PRO A 48 33.47 22.46 5.41
C PRO A 48 33.29 21.62 4.13
N GLU A 49 34.05 21.89 3.07
CA GLU A 49 34.08 21.11 1.85
C GLU A 49 34.42 19.62 2.10
N LYS A 50 35.26 19.39 3.11
CA LYS A 50 35.65 18.04 3.54
C LYS A 50 35.31 17.86 5.02
N ILE A 51 34.37 16.93 5.28
CA ILE A 51 33.91 16.63 6.63
C ILE A 51 34.87 15.63 7.27
N SER A 52 35.50 16.00 8.37
CA SER A 52 36.44 15.12 9.07
C SER A 52 35.70 14.11 9.96
N LEU A 53 36.05 12.82 9.82
CA LEU A 53 35.58 11.69 10.60
C LEU A 53 36.80 10.95 11.18
N ASN A 54 36.62 10.32 12.35
CA ASN A 54 37.53 9.25 12.74
C ASN A 54 37.01 7.95 12.09
N LYS A 55 37.55 7.61 10.93
CA LYS A 55 37.03 6.50 10.10
C LYS A 55 37.05 5.15 10.82
N SER A 56 37.94 4.95 11.77
CA SER A 56 38.02 3.69 12.54
C SER A 56 36.82 3.46 13.48
N GLU A 57 36.05 4.52 13.79
CA GLU A 57 34.86 4.43 14.64
C GLU A 57 33.61 4.01 13.87
N TYR A 58 33.68 3.96 12.52
CA TYR A 58 32.55 3.65 11.65
C TYR A 58 32.68 2.28 11.02
N PRO A 59 31.65 1.42 11.06
CA PRO A 59 31.59 0.24 10.22
C PRO A 59 31.72 0.63 8.73
N GLU A 60 32.46 -0.18 7.96
CA GLU A 60 32.79 0.12 6.56
C GLU A 60 31.54 0.36 5.70
N ASN A 61 30.54 -0.51 5.81
CA ASN A 61 29.29 -0.40 5.06
C ASN A 61 28.55 0.93 5.36
N ILE A 62 28.50 1.36 6.63
CA ILE A 62 27.85 2.62 7.04
C ILE A 62 28.60 3.80 6.48
N ARG A 63 29.92 3.78 6.57
CA ARG A 63 30.78 4.85 6.07
C ARG A 63 30.65 5.00 4.55
N SER A 64 30.79 3.92 3.82
CA SER A 64 30.71 3.92 2.35
C SER A 64 29.37 4.49 1.87
N GLN A 65 28.27 4.06 2.48
CA GLN A 65 26.96 4.56 2.12
C GLN A 65 26.76 6.05 2.49
N PHE A 66 27.26 6.46 3.63
CA PHE A 66 27.22 7.87 4.02
C PHE A 66 28.02 8.75 3.07
N ASP A 67 29.23 8.33 2.66
CA ASP A 67 30.05 9.02 1.67
C ASP A 67 29.33 9.16 0.31
N GLU A 68 28.68 8.10 -0.13
CA GLU A 68 27.87 8.08 -1.37
C GLU A 68 26.70 9.10 -1.30
N LEU A 69 25.95 9.11 -0.21
CA LEU A 69 24.82 10.02 -0.04
C LEU A 69 25.27 11.47 0.07
N LEU A 70 26.36 11.75 0.80
CA LEU A 70 26.94 13.10 0.90
C LEU A 70 27.39 13.62 -0.46
N GLU A 71 28.09 12.82 -1.23
CA GLU A 71 28.52 13.21 -2.58
C GLU A 71 27.32 13.42 -3.51
N LYS A 72 26.35 12.49 -3.49
CA LYS A 72 25.20 12.50 -4.38
C LYS A 72 24.29 13.72 -4.13
N PHE A 73 23.96 13.99 -2.87
CA PHE A 73 23.00 15.03 -2.53
C PHE A 73 23.65 16.41 -2.32
N HIS A 74 24.88 16.44 -1.83
CA HIS A 74 25.46 17.69 -1.34
C HIS A 74 26.82 18.02 -1.94
N LYS A 75 27.40 17.14 -2.77
CA LYS A 75 28.77 17.30 -3.30
C LYS A 75 29.82 17.49 -2.18
N LEU A 76 29.62 16.79 -1.07
CA LEU A 76 30.52 16.77 0.07
C LEU A 76 31.27 15.43 0.15
N LYS A 77 32.47 15.47 0.73
CA LYS A 77 33.33 14.29 0.92
C LYS A 77 33.76 14.18 2.37
N THR A 78 33.97 12.95 2.83
CA THR A 78 34.59 12.74 4.14
C THR A 78 36.09 12.54 4.02
N VAL A 79 36.80 12.94 5.08
CA VAL A 79 38.25 12.74 5.23
C VAL A 79 38.55 12.14 6.60
N ASP A 80 39.58 11.30 6.66
CA ASP A 80 40.01 10.70 7.92
C ASP A 80 40.78 11.69 8.77
N THR A 81 40.62 11.57 10.10
CA THR A 81 41.38 12.35 11.06
C THR A 81 41.65 11.56 12.34
N THR A 82 42.82 11.70 12.88
CA THR A 82 43.20 11.24 14.23
C THR A 82 43.00 12.31 15.30
N GLY A 83 42.67 13.55 14.88
CA GLY A 83 42.39 14.68 15.76
C GLY A 83 40.91 14.79 16.15
N LYS A 84 40.49 16.03 16.47
CA LYS A 84 39.06 16.32 16.74
C LYS A 84 38.27 16.28 15.45
N ALA A 85 37.48 15.23 15.28
CA ALA A 85 36.57 15.06 14.14
C ALA A 85 35.43 16.09 14.15
N PHE A 86 34.97 16.51 12.96
CA PHE A 86 33.79 17.37 12.81
C PHE A 86 32.52 16.63 13.22
N ILE A 87 32.40 15.34 12.85
CA ILE A 87 31.35 14.45 13.35
C ILE A 87 31.96 13.51 14.38
N ARG A 88 31.46 13.60 15.60
CA ARG A 88 31.90 12.79 16.75
C ARG A 88 30.86 11.78 17.13
N LEU A 89 31.30 10.58 17.46
CA LEU A 89 30.43 9.47 17.84
C LEU A 89 30.46 9.23 19.35
N ARG A 90 29.33 8.79 19.91
CA ARG A 90 29.20 8.34 21.29
C ARG A 90 28.24 7.16 21.37
N LYS A 91 28.73 5.98 21.71
CA LYS A 91 27.87 4.82 21.94
C LYS A 91 27.16 4.94 23.29
N LEU A 92 25.84 4.69 23.29
CA LEU A 92 24.99 4.75 24.49
C LEU A 92 24.58 3.32 24.93
N LYS A 93 24.35 3.18 26.24
CA LYS A 93 23.76 1.98 26.84
C LYS A 93 22.47 2.37 27.57
N ASN A 94 21.59 1.42 27.81
CA ASN A 94 20.34 1.61 28.57
C ASN A 94 19.38 2.68 27.97
N VAL A 95 19.31 2.75 26.64
CA VAL A 95 18.38 3.57 25.88
C VAL A 95 17.47 2.67 25.04
N PRO A 96 16.37 3.16 24.47
CA PRO A 96 15.52 2.36 23.60
C PRO A 96 16.28 1.67 22.45
N LYS A 97 15.76 0.55 21.97
CA LYS A 97 16.30 -0.15 20.79
C LYS A 97 16.34 0.79 19.59
N ASP A 98 17.42 0.75 18.83
CA ASP A 98 17.64 1.57 17.65
C ASP A 98 17.56 3.10 17.89
N PHE A 99 17.84 3.54 19.16
CA PHE A 99 17.86 4.94 19.54
C PHE A 99 19.09 5.67 18.99
N TYR A 100 18.90 6.88 18.52
CA TYR A 100 19.97 7.82 18.25
C TYR A 100 19.60 9.25 18.66
N SER A 101 20.63 10.11 18.82
CA SER A 101 20.46 11.55 18.93
C SER A 101 21.53 12.28 18.13
N ILE A 102 21.19 13.44 17.59
CA ILE A 102 22.10 14.33 16.88
C ILE A 102 22.05 15.69 17.58
N ALA A 103 23.20 16.14 18.09
CA ALA A 103 23.37 17.49 18.63
C ALA A 103 24.19 18.28 17.62
N VAL A 104 23.59 19.34 17.06
CA VAL A 104 24.19 20.26 16.11
C VAL A 104 24.54 21.54 16.85
N ASN A 105 25.82 21.70 17.18
CA ASN A 105 26.40 22.88 17.86
C ASN A 105 27.47 23.52 16.96
N ASP A 106 28.71 23.70 17.46
CA ASP A 106 29.86 24.07 16.66
C ASP A 106 30.56 22.86 16.03
N TYR A 107 30.05 21.66 16.30
CA TYR A 107 30.38 20.37 15.74
C TYR A 107 29.17 19.49 15.82
N LEU A 108 29.19 18.33 15.12
CA LEU A 108 28.14 17.32 15.18
C LEU A 108 28.50 16.25 16.20
N LEU A 109 27.58 15.99 17.13
CA LEU A 109 27.68 14.85 18.03
C LEU A 109 26.53 13.88 17.75
N ILE A 110 26.85 12.67 17.28
CA ILE A 110 25.90 11.59 17.10
C ILE A 110 26.06 10.61 18.26
N SER A 111 25.00 10.44 19.04
CA SER A 111 24.94 9.41 20.07
C SER A 111 24.00 8.30 19.62
N TYR A 112 24.40 7.04 19.78
CA TYR A 112 23.68 5.91 19.18
C TYR A 112 23.73 4.66 20.07
N SER A 113 22.71 3.78 19.98
CA SER A 113 22.60 2.55 20.78
C SER A 113 23.32 1.37 20.12
N ASN A 114 23.24 1.25 18.81
CA ASN A 114 23.80 0.17 17.99
C ASN A 114 24.12 0.67 16.58
N GLU A 115 24.77 -0.14 15.77
CA GLU A 115 25.17 0.23 14.40
C GLU A 115 23.99 0.62 13.51
N LYS A 116 22.85 -0.09 13.64
CA LYS A 116 21.63 0.25 12.90
C LYS A 116 21.12 1.65 13.23
N SER A 117 21.18 2.06 14.51
CA SER A 117 20.78 3.41 14.88
C SER A 117 21.80 4.47 14.43
N LEU A 118 23.09 4.14 14.35
CA LEU A 118 24.09 5.02 13.72
C LEU A 118 23.78 5.21 12.23
N PHE A 119 23.45 4.14 11.53
CA PHE A 119 23.00 4.20 10.15
C PHE A 119 21.81 5.15 9.96
N TYR A 120 20.75 5.00 10.75
CA TYR A 120 19.58 5.89 10.71
C TYR A 120 19.89 7.34 11.07
N ALA A 121 20.85 7.56 11.96
CA ALA A 121 21.32 8.91 12.31
C ALA A 121 21.97 9.60 11.11
N LEU A 122 22.79 8.88 10.35
CA LEU A 122 23.47 9.41 9.17
C LEU A 122 22.50 9.68 8.02
N GLU A 123 21.50 8.81 7.79
CA GLU A 123 20.40 9.08 6.85
C GLU A 123 19.66 10.39 7.23
N SER A 124 19.38 10.58 8.51
CA SER A 124 18.75 11.80 9.00
C SER A 124 19.64 13.02 8.85
N LEU A 125 20.94 12.88 9.07
CA LEU A 125 21.91 13.94 8.93
C LEU A 125 21.99 14.46 7.48
N VAL A 126 21.99 13.55 6.50
CA VAL A 126 21.96 13.90 5.07
C VAL A 126 20.74 14.76 4.75
N GLN A 127 19.56 14.39 5.28
CA GLN A 127 18.33 15.15 5.05
C GLN A 127 18.30 16.52 5.72
N LEU A 128 19.11 16.76 6.75
CA LEU A 128 19.21 18.04 7.46
C LEU A 128 20.05 19.08 6.74
N ILE A 129 20.99 18.67 5.89
CA ILE A 129 21.90 19.58 5.19
C ILE A 129 21.11 20.46 4.22
N GLN A 130 21.39 21.75 4.26
CA GLN A 130 20.79 22.77 3.40
C GLN A 130 21.89 23.47 2.61
N THR A 131 21.52 23.98 1.44
CA THR A 131 22.39 24.76 0.57
C THR A 131 21.70 26.07 0.22
N GLU A 132 22.39 27.19 0.44
CA GLU A 132 21.96 28.53 0.09
C GLU A 132 23.18 29.28 -0.46
N ASP A 133 23.08 29.83 -1.66
CA ASP A 133 24.20 30.52 -2.36
C ASP A 133 25.51 29.68 -2.35
N ASP A 134 25.42 28.39 -2.65
CA ASP A 134 26.50 27.39 -2.61
C ASP A 134 27.10 27.11 -1.21
N ILE A 135 26.63 27.79 -0.18
CA ILE A 135 27.04 27.57 1.20
C ILE A 135 26.20 26.45 1.82
N LYS A 136 26.86 25.41 2.32
CA LYS A 136 26.21 24.27 2.96
C LYS A 136 26.19 24.43 4.47
N TYR A 137 25.02 24.20 5.06
CA TYR A 137 24.86 24.35 6.50
C TYR A 137 23.81 23.40 7.06
N ILE A 138 23.86 23.20 8.36
CA ILE A 138 22.81 22.51 9.13
C ILE A 138 22.28 23.48 10.18
N PRO A 139 20.97 23.69 10.30
CA PRO A 139 20.40 24.45 11.41
C PRO A 139 20.81 23.86 12.76
N LYS A 140 21.30 24.69 13.69
CA LYS A 140 21.62 24.21 15.05
C LYS A 140 20.37 23.64 15.69
N ALA A 141 20.44 22.39 16.15
CA ALA A 141 19.29 21.64 16.66
C ALA A 141 19.72 20.50 17.58
N PHE A 142 18.76 20.03 18.36
CA PHE A 142 18.85 18.79 19.09
C PHE A 142 17.76 17.82 18.61
N ILE A 143 18.16 16.62 18.16
CA ILE A 143 17.30 15.59 17.62
C ILE A 143 17.43 14.35 18.49
N GLN A 144 16.28 13.69 18.81
CA GLN A 144 16.25 12.35 19.36
C GLN A 144 15.24 11.52 18.57
N ASP A 145 15.59 10.27 18.31
CA ASP A 145 14.77 9.44 17.45
C ASP A 145 14.95 7.94 17.69
N TYR A 146 13.90 7.19 17.46
CA TYR A 146 13.84 5.73 17.44
C TYR A 146 12.50 5.26 16.85
N PRO A 147 12.43 4.06 16.24
CA PRO A 147 11.23 3.60 15.57
C PRO A 147 10.11 3.21 16.56
N LYS A 148 8.86 3.47 16.15
CA LYS A 148 7.66 3.02 16.88
C LYS A 148 7.39 1.53 16.68
N PHE A 149 7.51 1.03 15.45
CA PHE A 149 7.25 -0.35 15.09
C PHE A 149 8.53 -1.07 14.64
N GLU A 150 8.63 -2.36 14.95
CA GLU A 150 9.76 -3.21 14.53
C GLU A 150 9.69 -3.58 13.06
N TRP A 151 8.49 -3.88 12.53
CA TRP A 151 8.27 -4.19 11.13
C TRP A 151 7.81 -2.96 10.36
N ARG A 152 8.62 -2.52 9.42
CA ARG A 152 8.35 -1.41 8.51
C ARG A 152 8.65 -1.89 7.11
N GLY A 153 7.64 -2.58 6.53
CA GLY A 153 7.81 -3.39 5.34
C GLY A 153 7.45 -2.70 4.03
N LEU A 154 8.11 -3.16 2.98
CA LEU A 154 7.71 -2.90 1.62
C LEU A 154 7.88 -4.19 0.81
N HIS A 155 6.84 -4.58 0.07
CA HIS A 155 6.78 -5.79 -0.72
C HIS A 155 7.05 -5.49 -2.19
N LEU A 156 7.62 -6.44 -2.90
CA LEU A 156 7.77 -6.40 -4.36
C LEU A 156 7.43 -7.77 -4.94
N ASP A 157 6.40 -7.81 -5.77
CA ASP A 157 6.10 -8.94 -6.64
C ASP A 157 7.02 -8.92 -7.87
N VAL A 158 7.88 -9.93 -7.97
CA VAL A 158 8.75 -10.13 -9.13
C VAL A 158 8.26 -11.26 -10.04
N SER A 159 7.13 -11.89 -9.67
CA SER A 159 6.52 -12.99 -10.40
C SER A 159 5.68 -12.53 -11.58
N ARG A 160 4.75 -11.57 -11.37
CA ARG A 160 3.90 -11.05 -12.45
C ARG A 160 4.74 -10.28 -13.46
N HIS A 161 5.66 -9.42 -13.00
CA HIS A 161 6.72 -8.84 -13.83
C HIS A 161 8.07 -8.97 -13.15
N PHE A 162 9.09 -9.37 -13.93
CA PHE A 162 10.44 -9.60 -13.43
C PHE A 162 11.22 -8.27 -13.34
N PHE A 163 11.98 -8.10 -12.26
CA PHE A 163 12.89 -6.98 -12.03
C PHE A 163 14.31 -7.47 -11.88
N THR A 164 15.26 -6.76 -12.46
CA THR A 164 16.69 -7.11 -12.41
C THR A 164 17.29 -6.92 -11.01
N VAL A 165 18.45 -7.51 -10.76
CA VAL A 165 19.21 -7.35 -9.51
C VAL A 165 19.44 -5.87 -9.20
N GLU A 166 19.82 -5.08 -10.19
CA GLU A 166 20.10 -3.64 -10.02
C GLU A 166 18.82 -2.83 -9.70
N GLU A 167 17.67 -3.20 -10.28
CA GLU A 167 16.39 -2.57 -9.95
C GLU A 167 15.96 -2.88 -8.50
N VAL A 168 16.17 -4.12 -8.05
CA VAL A 168 15.92 -4.52 -6.65
C VAL A 168 16.86 -3.78 -5.70
N LYS A 169 18.14 -3.62 -6.03
CA LYS A 169 19.08 -2.83 -5.22
C LYS A 169 18.66 -1.37 -5.11
N LYS A 170 18.25 -0.74 -6.22
CA LYS A 170 17.71 0.64 -6.19
C LYS A 170 16.48 0.76 -5.29
N TYR A 171 15.62 -0.25 -5.30
CA TYR A 171 14.45 -0.32 -4.42
C TYR A 171 14.86 -0.39 -2.94
N LEU A 172 15.88 -1.19 -2.62
CA LEU A 172 16.45 -1.30 -1.27
C LEU A 172 17.12 0.01 -0.80
N ASP A 173 17.79 0.74 -1.69
CA ASP A 173 18.37 2.06 -1.37
C ASP A 173 17.30 3.07 -0.94
N LEU A 174 16.18 3.11 -1.69
CA LEU A 174 15.06 3.97 -1.36
C LEU A 174 14.36 3.56 -0.06
N MET A 175 14.25 2.26 0.20
CA MET A 175 13.76 1.75 1.49
C MET A 175 14.65 2.21 2.65
N ALA A 176 15.96 2.08 2.50
CA ALA A 176 16.95 2.46 3.51
C ALA A 176 16.89 3.96 3.81
N PHE A 177 16.88 4.81 2.78
CA PHE A 177 16.86 6.27 2.92
C PHE A 177 15.63 6.76 3.72
N TYR A 178 14.51 6.06 3.60
CA TYR A 178 13.29 6.33 4.37
C TYR A 178 13.07 5.38 5.56
N LYS A 179 14.13 4.70 6.05
CA LYS A 179 14.14 3.86 7.27
C LYS A 179 13.13 2.71 7.27
N LEU A 180 12.70 2.23 6.11
CA LEU A 180 12.02 0.95 5.96
C LEU A 180 13.04 -0.16 6.14
N ASN A 181 12.68 -1.27 6.82
CA ASN A 181 13.66 -2.26 7.26
C ASN A 181 13.31 -3.72 6.96
N THR A 182 12.22 -3.96 6.26
CA THR A 182 11.80 -5.31 5.87
C THR A 182 11.40 -5.33 4.42
N PHE A 183 12.15 -6.05 3.61
CA PHE A 183 11.87 -6.29 2.20
C PHE A 183 11.16 -7.65 2.06
N HIS A 184 9.88 -7.62 1.73
CA HIS A 184 9.10 -8.81 1.42
C HIS A 184 9.21 -9.09 -0.07
N TRP A 185 9.90 -10.16 -0.44
CA TRP A 185 10.25 -10.50 -1.80
C TRP A 185 9.38 -11.65 -2.30
N HIS A 186 8.35 -11.33 -3.08
CA HIS A 186 7.41 -12.31 -3.63
C HIS A 186 8.00 -12.95 -4.89
N LEU A 187 8.61 -14.12 -4.70
CA LEU A 187 9.46 -14.79 -5.68
C LEU A 187 8.71 -15.77 -6.58
N THR A 188 7.53 -16.22 -6.19
CA THR A 188 6.80 -17.26 -6.91
C THR A 188 5.31 -17.00 -6.92
N ASP A 189 4.68 -17.21 -8.08
CA ASP A 189 3.23 -17.09 -8.27
C ASP A 189 2.80 -17.88 -9.52
N ASP A 190 1.52 -17.85 -9.86
CA ASP A 190 0.95 -18.55 -11.03
C ASP A 190 1.65 -18.18 -12.35
N GLN A 191 2.10 -16.91 -12.50
CA GLN A 191 2.63 -16.38 -13.76
C GLN A 191 4.16 -16.36 -13.85
N GLY A 192 4.85 -16.85 -12.80
CA GLY A 192 6.30 -16.95 -12.84
C GLY A 192 6.93 -17.49 -11.56
N TRP A 193 7.96 -18.30 -11.73
CA TRP A 193 8.85 -18.78 -10.69
C TRP A 193 10.20 -18.09 -10.83
N ARG A 194 10.66 -17.36 -9.82
CA ARG A 194 11.79 -16.43 -9.98
C ARG A 194 13.06 -16.76 -9.19
N ILE A 195 13.09 -17.85 -8.44
CA ILE A 195 14.25 -18.26 -7.66
C ILE A 195 14.79 -19.59 -8.16
N GLU A 196 16.10 -19.68 -8.37
CA GLU A 196 16.78 -20.93 -8.72
C GLU A 196 16.75 -21.90 -7.54
N ILE A 197 16.32 -23.13 -7.85
CA ILE A 197 16.36 -24.29 -6.95
C ILE A 197 17.15 -25.37 -7.69
N GLU A 198 18.37 -25.67 -7.23
CA GLU A 198 19.29 -26.57 -7.90
C GLU A 198 18.73 -27.99 -8.05
N ALA A 199 17.99 -28.46 -7.02
CA ALA A 199 17.34 -29.75 -7.07
C ALA A 199 16.22 -29.84 -8.13
N PHE A 200 15.66 -28.69 -8.57
CA PHE A 200 14.51 -28.65 -9.48
C PHE A 200 14.69 -27.62 -10.61
N PRO A 201 15.62 -27.84 -11.57
CA PRO A 201 15.99 -26.83 -12.57
C PRO A 201 14.84 -26.43 -13.52
N LYS A 202 13.80 -27.26 -13.69
CA LYS A 202 12.64 -26.90 -14.52
C LYS A 202 11.81 -25.77 -13.90
N LEU A 203 11.91 -25.51 -12.60
CA LEU A 203 11.22 -24.39 -11.94
C LEU A 203 11.61 -23.07 -12.62
N THR A 204 12.87 -22.85 -12.93
CA THR A 204 13.35 -21.66 -13.63
C THR A 204 13.29 -21.78 -15.14
N SER A 205 13.70 -22.93 -15.72
CA SER A 205 13.76 -23.09 -17.19
C SER A 205 12.37 -23.15 -17.86
N ILE A 206 11.35 -23.61 -17.16
CA ILE A 206 9.93 -23.67 -17.61
C ILE A 206 9.11 -22.65 -16.82
N GLY A 207 9.05 -22.77 -15.49
CA GLY A 207 8.23 -21.93 -14.62
C GLY A 207 8.63 -20.46 -14.61
N GLY A 208 9.89 -20.15 -14.96
CA GLY A 208 10.41 -18.79 -15.07
C GLY A 208 9.92 -17.98 -16.28
N TYR A 209 9.19 -18.59 -17.22
CA TYR A 209 8.81 -17.95 -18.49
C TYR A 209 7.37 -18.22 -18.90
N ARG A 210 6.73 -17.21 -19.51
CA ARG A 210 5.41 -17.31 -20.17
C ARG A 210 5.46 -16.71 -21.57
N ASP A 211 4.66 -17.23 -22.50
CA ASP A 211 4.73 -16.87 -23.92
C ASP A 211 3.98 -15.59 -24.27
N SER A 212 3.08 -15.16 -23.42
CA SER A 212 2.29 -13.93 -23.63
C SER A 212 1.76 -13.39 -22.30
N THR A 213 1.42 -12.11 -22.29
CA THR A 213 0.82 -11.44 -21.12
C THR A 213 -0.42 -10.67 -21.57
N VAL A 214 -1.48 -10.67 -20.74
CA VAL A 214 -2.66 -9.84 -20.99
C VAL A 214 -2.24 -8.36 -21.01
N SER A 215 -2.60 -7.65 -22.10
CA SER A 215 -2.12 -6.29 -22.39
C SER A 215 -3.07 -5.18 -21.93
N ARG A 216 -4.32 -5.53 -21.60
CA ARG A 216 -5.34 -4.64 -21.02
C ARG A 216 -5.78 -5.16 -19.68
N HIS A 217 -6.61 -4.40 -19.01
CA HIS A 217 -7.19 -4.88 -17.76
C HIS A 217 -7.85 -6.26 -17.96
N PHE A 218 -7.57 -7.22 -17.06
CA PHE A 218 -7.96 -8.63 -17.20
C PHE A 218 -9.47 -8.86 -17.35
N THR A 219 -10.28 -7.90 -16.89
CA THR A 219 -11.76 -7.92 -17.06
C THR A 219 -12.22 -7.40 -18.42
N SER A 220 -11.34 -6.81 -19.25
CA SER A 220 -11.68 -6.28 -20.57
C SER A 220 -12.12 -7.39 -21.53
N GLN A 221 -13.11 -7.11 -22.38
CA GLN A 221 -13.60 -8.04 -23.39
C GLN A 221 -13.63 -7.35 -24.77
N PRO A 222 -13.16 -8.00 -25.85
CA PRO A 222 -12.39 -9.25 -25.83
C PRO A 222 -11.04 -9.08 -25.13
N ARG A 223 -10.52 -10.15 -24.52
CA ARG A 223 -9.18 -10.16 -23.93
C ARG A 223 -8.14 -9.98 -25.03
N GLN A 224 -7.11 -9.21 -24.73
CA GLN A 224 -5.98 -8.98 -25.63
C GLN A 224 -4.70 -9.40 -24.93
N TYR A 225 -3.82 -10.05 -25.67
CA TYR A 225 -2.50 -10.48 -25.18
C TYR A 225 -1.42 -9.86 -26.06
N ASN A 226 -0.30 -9.47 -25.47
CA ASN A 226 0.92 -9.28 -26.25
C ASN A 226 1.43 -10.68 -26.71
N LYS A 227 2.32 -10.67 -27.69
CA LYS A 227 2.96 -11.91 -28.19
C LYS A 227 4.43 -11.96 -27.78
N GLU A 228 4.76 -11.33 -26.67
CA GLU A 228 6.12 -11.22 -26.17
C GLU A 228 6.33 -12.21 -25.04
N LYS A 229 7.38 -13.03 -25.16
CA LYS A 229 7.82 -13.90 -24.09
C LYS A 229 8.30 -13.05 -22.93
N HIS A 230 7.74 -13.28 -21.74
CA HIS A 230 8.14 -12.60 -20.51
C HIS A 230 8.73 -13.61 -19.53
N GLY A 231 9.81 -13.23 -18.86
CA GLY A 231 10.41 -14.08 -17.83
C GLY A 231 11.77 -13.60 -17.37
N GLY A 232 12.35 -14.40 -16.52
CA GLY A 232 13.61 -14.18 -15.83
C GLY A 232 13.57 -14.90 -14.49
N PHE A 233 14.72 -15.04 -13.88
CA PHE A 233 14.85 -15.60 -12.52
C PHE A 233 16.17 -15.09 -11.91
N TYR A 234 16.29 -15.24 -10.61
CA TYR A 234 17.52 -14.98 -9.87
C TYR A 234 18.24 -16.30 -9.64
N SER A 235 19.51 -16.35 -9.99
CA SER A 235 20.40 -17.43 -9.57
C SER A 235 20.58 -17.40 -8.04
N GLN A 236 21.06 -18.46 -7.46
CA GLN A 236 21.38 -18.46 -6.03
C GLN A 236 22.44 -17.40 -5.68
N GLU A 237 23.35 -17.11 -6.59
CA GLU A 237 24.34 -16.05 -6.40
C GLU A 237 23.69 -14.65 -6.43
N ASP A 238 22.74 -14.39 -7.33
CA ASP A 238 21.96 -13.15 -7.35
C ASP A 238 21.18 -12.96 -6.04
N VAL A 239 20.58 -14.03 -5.52
CA VAL A 239 19.88 -14.01 -4.24
C VAL A 239 20.82 -13.67 -3.08
N LYS A 240 21.99 -14.32 -3.02
CA LYS A 240 23.01 -14.02 -1.99
C LYS A 240 23.50 -12.58 -2.07
N GLU A 241 23.69 -12.07 -3.29
CA GLU A 241 24.09 -10.68 -3.54
C GLU A 241 23.02 -9.70 -3.00
N ILE A 242 21.75 -9.89 -3.35
CA ILE A 242 20.65 -9.04 -2.90
C ILE A 242 20.49 -9.11 -1.36
N VAL A 243 20.55 -10.31 -0.77
CA VAL A 243 20.46 -10.50 0.69
C VAL A 243 21.63 -9.81 1.41
N SER A 244 22.84 -9.92 0.88
CA SER A 244 24.02 -9.23 1.42
C SER A 244 23.89 -7.71 1.30
N TYR A 245 23.41 -7.21 0.16
CA TYR A 245 23.17 -5.79 -0.09
C TYR A 245 22.13 -5.19 0.86
N ALA A 246 21.02 -5.90 1.07
CA ALA A 246 19.98 -5.52 2.03
C ALA A 246 20.53 -5.51 3.47
N LYS A 247 21.31 -6.53 3.86
CA LYS A 247 21.93 -6.61 5.18
C LYS A 247 22.83 -5.40 5.48
N GLN A 248 23.62 -4.94 4.50
CA GLN A 248 24.45 -3.75 4.63
C GLN A 248 23.65 -2.48 4.91
N ARG A 249 22.34 -2.46 4.58
CA ARG A 249 21.37 -1.38 4.80
C ARG A 249 20.45 -1.63 6.00
N TYR A 250 20.75 -2.66 6.78
CA TYR A 250 19.92 -3.07 7.93
C TYR A 250 18.49 -3.42 7.54
N ILE A 251 18.28 -3.94 6.33
CA ILE A 251 17.01 -4.45 5.81
C ILE A 251 17.03 -5.97 5.88
N SER A 252 16.02 -6.55 6.52
CA SER A 252 15.76 -7.98 6.49
C SER A 252 14.99 -8.36 5.25
N VAL A 253 15.41 -9.40 4.55
CA VAL A 253 14.69 -9.96 3.39
C VAL A 253 13.82 -11.11 3.86
N VAL A 254 12.54 -11.06 3.54
CA VAL A 254 11.55 -12.11 3.77
C VAL A 254 11.14 -12.67 2.42
N PRO A 255 11.61 -13.87 2.03
CA PRO A 255 11.18 -14.49 0.78
C PRO A 255 9.77 -15.04 0.91
N GLU A 256 9.00 -14.95 -0.17
CA GLU A 256 7.71 -15.62 -0.29
C GLU A 256 7.76 -16.72 -1.35
N ILE A 257 7.37 -17.92 -0.93
CA ILE A 257 7.20 -19.10 -1.76
C ILE A 257 5.77 -19.58 -1.61
N GLU A 258 4.98 -19.37 -2.64
CA GLU A 258 3.54 -19.60 -2.63
C GLU A 258 3.16 -21.07 -2.52
N MET A 259 2.26 -21.35 -1.57
CA MET A 259 1.65 -22.67 -1.36
C MET A 259 0.41 -22.57 -0.45
N PRO A 260 -0.64 -23.42 -0.63
CA PRO A 260 -0.78 -24.39 -1.70
C PRO A 260 -1.31 -23.80 -3.00
N GLY A 261 -1.89 -22.58 -2.97
CA GLY A 261 -2.35 -21.80 -4.11
C GLY A 261 -1.22 -21.14 -4.87
N HIS A 262 -1.56 -20.32 -5.88
CA HIS A 262 -0.62 -19.52 -6.68
C HIS A 262 0.61 -20.31 -7.17
N SER A 263 0.41 -21.59 -7.53
CA SER A 263 1.48 -22.54 -7.81
C SER A 263 1.56 -22.98 -9.27
N ARG A 264 0.80 -22.33 -10.19
CA ARG A 264 0.72 -22.74 -11.60
C ARG A 264 2.06 -22.75 -12.32
N ALA A 265 2.99 -21.83 -12.05
CA ALA A 265 4.30 -21.83 -12.65
C ALA A 265 5.12 -23.07 -12.23
N ALA A 266 5.06 -23.44 -10.95
CA ALA A 266 5.69 -24.65 -10.45
C ALA A 266 5.06 -25.91 -11.03
N LEU A 267 3.72 -25.96 -11.11
CA LEU A 267 2.98 -27.09 -11.66
C LEU A 267 3.06 -27.18 -13.20
N ALA A 268 3.38 -26.09 -13.88
CA ALA A 268 3.77 -26.13 -15.30
C ALA A 268 5.12 -26.84 -15.50
N ALA A 269 6.04 -26.66 -14.56
CA ALA A 269 7.36 -27.32 -14.58
C ALA A 269 7.31 -28.78 -14.12
N TYR A 270 6.48 -29.08 -13.11
CA TYR A 270 6.38 -30.39 -12.44
C TYR A 270 4.90 -30.75 -12.18
N PRO A 271 4.14 -31.11 -13.22
CA PRO A 271 2.71 -31.37 -13.13
C PRO A 271 2.35 -32.54 -12.21
N GLU A 272 3.30 -33.46 -11.95
CA GLU A 272 3.16 -34.60 -11.05
C GLU A 272 2.86 -34.19 -9.61
N TYR A 273 3.10 -32.95 -9.19
CA TYR A 273 2.78 -32.48 -7.84
C TYR A 273 1.38 -31.85 -7.73
N SER A 274 0.66 -31.73 -8.85
CA SER A 274 -0.76 -31.33 -8.88
C SER A 274 -1.70 -32.49 -8.56
N CYS A 275 -3.00 -32.21 -8.40
CA CYS A 275 -4.03 -33.24 -8.18
C CYS A 275 -4.35 -34.07 -9.43
N ASN A 276 -4.16 -33.52 -10.61
CA ASN A 276 -4.58 -34.12 -11.89
C ASN A 276 -3.43 -34.54 -12.80
N ASN A 277 -2.21 -34.21 -12.48
CA ASN A 277 -0.97 -34.47 -13.24
C ASN A 277 -1.03 -33.96 -14.71
N ILE A 278 -1.85 -32.91 -14.98
CA ILE A 278 -2.01 -32.38 -16.34
C ILE A 278 -0.99 -31.29 -16.60
N GLN A 279 -0.16 -31.47 -17.64
CA GLN A 279 0.76 -30.46 -18.12
C GLN A 279 -0.01 -29.27 -18.67
N GLN A 280 0.30 -28.07 -18.18
CA GLN A 280 -0.28 -26.82 -18.64
C GLN A 280 0.82 -25.75 -18.73
N PRO A 281 0.70 -24.75 -19.63
CA PRO A 281 1.67 -23.68 -19.72
C PRO A 281 1.58 -22.74 -18.52
N VAL A 282 2.64 -21.97 -18.28
CA VAL A 282 2.61 -20.81 -17.37
C VAL A 282 1.61 -19.79 -17.94
N PRO A 283 0.61 -19.35 -17.17
CA PRO A 283 -0.44 -18.50 -17.70
C PRO A 283 0.03 -17.05 -17.91
N GLY A 284 -0.53 -16.41 -18.93
CA GLY A 284 -0.35 -14.97 -19.20
C GLY A 284 -1.53 -14.11 -18.74
N LEU A 285 -2.52 -14.67 -18.09
CA LEU A 285 -3.68 -13.98 -17.53
C LEU A 285 -3.52 -13.83 -16.02
N TRP A 286 -3.95 -12.70 -15.49
CA TRP A 286 -4.02 -12.46 -14.05
C TRP A 286 -5.28 -13.11 -13.44
N GLY A 287 -5.16 -13.61 -12.22
CA GLY A 287 -6.27 -14.19 -11.46
C GLY A 287 -5.86 -15.43 -10.68
N VAL A 288 -6.83 -16.04 -10.02
CA VAL A 288 -6.69 -17.24 -9.20
C VAL A 288 -6.97 -18.48 -10.04
N TYR A 289 -6.17 -19.53 -9.91
CA TYR A 289 -6.26 -20.77 -10.64
C TYR A 289 -6.63 -21.96 -9.74
N ASP A 290 -7.47 -22.87 -10.26
CA ASP A 290 -7.88 -24.07 -9.52
C ASP A 290 -6.75 -25.09 -9.31
N ASP A 291 -5.70 -25.04 -10.12
CA ASP A 291 -4.59 -25.99 -10.03
C ASP A 291 -3.62 -25.51 -8.93
N ILE A 292 -3.69 -26.21 -7.80
CA ILE A 292 -2.87 -25.99 -6.61
C ILE A 292 -2.10 -27.27 -6.26
N TYR A 293 -1.14 -27.19 -5.37
CA TYR A 293 -0.41 -28.37 -4.90
C TYR A 293 -1.34 -29.42 -4.33
N CYS A 294 -1.11 -30.71 -4.71
CA CYS A 294 -1.79 -31.84 -4.11
C CYS A 294 -1.24 -32.11 -2.70
N THR A 295 -2.04 -32.73 -1.82
CA THR A 295 -1.60 -33.10 -0.47
C THR A 295 -1.00 -34.50 -0.37
N LYS A 296 -0.57 -35.11 -1.49
CA LYS A 296 0.17 -36.39 -1.48
C LYS A 296 1.58 -36.21 -0.92
N GLU A 297 2.17 -37.26 -0.40
CA GLU A 297 3.48 -37.22 0.26
C GLU A 297 4.59 -36.68 -0.63
N ALA A 298 4.61 -37.07 -1.92
CA ALA A 298 5.59 -36.58 -2.88
C ALA A 298 5.55 -35.06 -3.08
N SER A 299 4.37 -34.43 -3.00
CA SER A 299 4.23 -32.98 -3.09
C SER A 299 4.82 -32.28 -1.87
N PHE A 300 4.65 -32.83 -0.68
CA PHE A 300 5.28 -32.30 0.53
C PHE A 300 6.80 -32.45 0.47
N GLN A 301 7.31 -33.58 0.05
CA GLN A 301 8.77 -33.80 -0.12
C GLN A 301 9.38 -32.82 -1.12
N PHE A 302 8.67 -32.56 -2.23
CA PHE A 302 9.05 -31.54 -3.21
C PHE A 302 9.15 -30.15 -2.59
N ILE A 303 8.11 -29.72 -1.87
CA ILE A 303 8.05 -28.41 -1.21
C ILE A 303 9.10 -28.30 -0.11
N GLU A 304 9.27 -29.34 0.71
CA GLU A 304 10.27 -29.37 1.78
C GLU A 304 11.69 -29.28 1.22
N SER A 305 11.96 -29.90 0.06
CA SER A 305 13.25 -29.79 -0.62
C SER A 305 13.51 -28.38 -1.18
N ILE A 306 12.49 -27.71 -1.73
CA ILE A 306 12.57 -26.30 -2.15
C ILE A 306 12.87 -25.41 -0.93
N LEU A 307 12.14 -25.60 0.15
CA LEU A 307 12.31 -24.80 1.38
C LEU A 307 13.67 -25.03 2.05
N GLU A 308 14.28 -26.21 1.89
CA GLU A 308 15.64 -26.48 2.36
C GLU A 308 16.66 -25.54 1.71
N GLU A 309 16.60 -25.35 0.38
CA GLU A 309 17.47 -24.42 -0.33
C GLU A 309 17.15 -22.96 0.03
N VAL A 310 15.86 -22.60 0.11
CA VAL A 310 15.41 -21.24 0.47
C VAL A 310 15.90 -20.86 1.87
N VAL A 311 15.79 -21.76 2.86
CA VAL A 311 16.27 -21.51 4.23
C VAL A 311 17.75 -21.20 4.28
N ASN A 312 18.55 -21.87 3.45
CA ASN A 312 20.00 -21.66 3.36
C ASN A 312 20.37 -20.32 2.69
N LEU A 313 19.56 -19.86 1.74
CA LEU A 313 19.78 -18.59 1.03
C LEU A 313 19.36 -17.36 1.87
N PHE A 314 18.35 -17.49 2.70
CA PHE A 314 17.78 -16.39 3.46
C PHE A 314 18.05 -16.52 4.97
N PRO A 315 19.03 -15.76 5.51
CA PRO A 315 19.39 -15.83 6.93
C PRO A 315 18.33 -15.21 7.85
N GLY A 316 17.37 -14.46 7.32
CA GLY A 316 16.27 -13.84 8.07
C GLY A 316 15.44 -14.86 8.85
N GLU A 317 14.72 -14.38 9.85
CA GLU A 317 13.93 -15.20 10.76
C GLU A 317 12.66 -15.77 10.10
N TYR A 318 12.07 -15.05 9.15
CA TYR A 318 10.77 -15.35 8.56
C TYR A 318 10.90 -15.92 7.14
N ILE A 319 10.07 -16.92 6.86
CA ILE A 319 9.77 -17.42 5.50
C ILE A 319 8.26 -17.25 5.30
N HIS A 320 7.88 -16.50 4.28
CA HIS A 320 6.48 -16.33 3.89
C HIS A 320 6.06 -17.44 2.94
N ILE A 321 4.92 -18.06 3.21
CA ILE A 321 4.45 -19.23 2.46
C ILE A 321 3.20 -18.95 1.63
N GLY A 322 2.78 -17.68 1.52
CA GLY A 322 1.52 -17.31 0.90
C GLY A 322 0.33 -17.79 1.74
N GLY A 323 -0.37 -18.78 1.26
CA GLY A 323 -1.51 -19.42 1.92
C GLY A 323 -2.85 -18.84 1.52
N ASP A 324 -2.84 -17.78 0.71
CA ASP A 324 -4.01 -17.06 0.24
C ASP A 324 -4.70 -17.73 -0.96
N GLU A 325 -5.94 -17.35 -1.15
CA GLU A 325 -6.76 -17.62 -2.34
C GLU A 325 -6.69 -19.05 -2.91
N ALA A 326 -6.37 -20.05 -2.08
CA ALA A 326 -6.25 -21.45 -2.52
C ALA A 326 -7.62 -22.08 -2.81
N PRO A 327 -8.04 -22.30 -4.09
CA PRO A 327 -9.31 -22.90 -4.40
C PRO A 327 -9.35 -24.37 -4.00
N LYS A 328 -10.45 -24.79 -3.39
CA LYS A 328 -10.64 -26.19 -2.95
C LYS A 328 -11.20 -27.11 -4.04
N THR A 329 -11.45 -26.59 -5.24
CA THR A 329 -12.09 -27.30 -6.36
C THR A 329 -11.36 -28.62 -6.67
N ARG A 330 -10.01 -28.56 -6.80
CA ARG A 330 -9.23 -29.78 -7.11
C ARG A 330 -9.18 -30.75 -5.94
N TRP A 331 -9.01 -30.26 -4.73
CA TRP A 331 -8.95 -31.13 -3.54
C TRP A 331 -10.23 -31.90 -3.29
N LYS A 332 -11.40 -31.30 -3.56
CA LYS A 332 -12.73 -31.98 -3.43
C LYS A 332 -12.88 -33.22 -4.29
N HIS A 333 -12.16 -33.26 -5.41
CA HIS A 333 -12.25 -34.35 -6.38
C HIS A 333 -10.98 -35.19 -6.49
N CYS A 334 -9.96 -34.91 -5.68
CA CYS A 334 -8.69 -35.63 -5.67
C CYS A 334 -8.69 -36.75 -4.63
N GLU A 335 -8.52 -38.00 -5.07
CA GLU A 335 -8.48 -39.17 -4.19
C GLU A 335 -7.40 -39.01 -3.07
N ASN A 336 -6.18 -38.58 -3.42
CA ASN A 336 -5.13 -38.39 -2.43
C ASN A 336 -5.52 -37.35 -1.36
N CYS A 337 -6.16 -36.25 -1.76
CA CYS A 337 -6.59 -35.20 -0.82
C CYS A 337 -7.74 -35.71 0.07
N GLN A 338 -8.70 -36.41 -0.51
CA GLN A 338 -9.80 -36.97 0.27
C GLN A 338 -9.38 -38.11 1.22
N ASN A 339 -8.41 -38.94 0.81
CA ASN A 339 -7.78 -39.92 1.70
C ASN A 339 -7.04 -39.24 2.85
N ARG A 340 -6.27 -38.16 2.57
CA ARG A 340 -5.60 -37.37 3.62
C ARG A 340 -6.58 -36.80 4.66
N ILE A 341 -7.74 -36.31 4.21
CA ILE A 341 -8.82 -35.86 5.09
C ILE A 341 -9.28 -36.99 6.01
N LYS A 342 -9.56 -38.17 5.45
CA LYS A 342 -10.03 -39.34 6.21
C LYS A 342 -9.00 -39.86 7.19
N GLU A 343 -7.75 -40.06 6.75
CA GLU A 343 -6.64 -40.57 7.56
C GLU A 343 -6.31 -39.69 8.77
N ASN A 344 -6.48 -38.37 8.63
CA ASN A 344 -6.18 -37.41 9.68
C ASN A 344 -7.45 -36.92 10.42
N ASN A 345 -8.62 -37.51 10.16
CA ASN A 345 -9.90 -37.12 10.76
C ASN A 345 -10.19 -35.61 10.60
N LEU A 346 -9.85 -35.03 9.45
CA LEU A 346 -10.11 -33.62 9.14
C LEU A 346 -11.58 -33.44 8.77
N LYS A 347 -12.11 -32.24 9.08
CA LYS A 347 -13.53 -31.93 8.86
C LYS A 347 -13.87 -31.73 7.37
N ASP A 348 -13.01 -30.97 6.67
CA ASP A 348 -13.23 -30.51 5.32
C ASP A 348 -11.91 -30.04 4.66
N GLU A 349 -11.98 -29.47 3.46
CA GLU A 349 -10.82 -28.96 2.74
C GLU A 349 -10.17 -27.72 3.39
N GLU A 350 -10.88 -26.96 4.21
CA GLU A 350 -10.30 -25.88 5.00
C GLU A 350 -9.40 -26.45 6.10
N ALA A 351 -9.86 -27.50 6.78
CA ALA A 351 -9.04 -28.23 7.73
C ALA A 351 -7.84 -28.92 7.05
N LEU A 352 -7.98 -29.33 5.78
CA LEU A 352 -6.86 -29.87 4.99
C LEU A 352 -5.82 -28.78 4.67
N GLN A 353 -6.22 -27.54 4.39
CA GLN A 353 -5.28 -26.43 4.25
C GLN A 353 -4.55 -26.14 5.55
N SER A 354 -5.25 -26.13 6.67
CA SER A 354 -4.61 -26.00 7.99
C SER A 354 -3.60 -27.14 8.25
N TYR A 355 -3.94 -28.39 7.92
CA TYR A 355 -3.01 -29.53 7.99
C TYR A 355 -1.75 -29.27 7.14
N PHE A 356 -1.93 -28.81 5.91
CA PHE A 356 -0.83 -28.49 5.00
C PHE A 356 0.10 -27.45 5.63
N ILE A 357 -0.45 -26.32 6.07
CA ILE A 357 0.29 -25.22 6.69
C ILE A 357 1.02 -25.67 7.96
N ASN A 358 0.34 -26.45 8.82
CA ASN A 358 0.93 -27.00 10.04
C ASN A 358 2.13 -27.94 9.76
N ARG A 359 2.10 -28.68 8.65
CA ARG A 359 3.23 -29.51 8.24
C ARG A 359 4.43 -28.66 7.83
N ILE A 360 4.19 -27.62 7.03
CA ILE A 360 5.23 -26.70 6.59
C ILE A 360 5.81 -25.91 7.78
N ASP A 361 4.96 -25.45 8.71
CA ASP A 361 5.42 -24.74 9.91
C ASP A 361 6.35 -25.63 10.76
N ARG A 362 5.97 -26.92 10.94
CA ARG A 362 6.84 -27.88 11.63
C ARG A 362 8.17 -28.11 10.94
N PHE A 363 8.20 -28.09 9.60
CA PHE A 363 9.44 -28.18 8.83
C PHE A 363 10.31 -26.93 9.06
N LEU A 364 9.75 -25.74 8.89
CA LEU A 364 10.45 -24.47 9.08
C LEU A 364 10.94 -24.28 10.53
N SER A 365 10.13 -24.65 11.51
CA SER A 365 10.50 -24.58 12.93
C SER A 365 11.72 -25.45 13.27
N LYS A 366 11.85 -26.65 12.67
CA LYS A 366 13.06 -27.51 12.81
C LYS A 366 14.31 -26.84 12.24
N LYS A 367 14.14 -25.86 11.32
CA LYS A 367 15.23 -25.08 10.73
C LYS A 367 15.43 -23.72 11.43
N ASN A 368 14.81 -23.51 12.60
CA ASN A 368 14.80 -22.25 13.36
C ASN A 368 14.25 -21.07 12.55
N LYS A 369 13.29 -21.31 11.64
CA LYS A 369 12.56 -20.28 10.91
C LYS A 369 11.13 -20.17 11.42
N LYS A 370 10.56 -18.97 11.32
CA LYS A 370 9.16 -18.68 11.63
C LYS A 370 8.36 -18.60 10.33
N LEU A 371 7.27 -19.33 10.32
CA LEU A 371 6.30 -19.22 9.23
C LEU A 371 5.53 -17.90 9.35
N ILE A 372 5.38 -17.21 8.24
CA ILE A 372 4.42 -16.13 8.09
C ILE A 372 3.57 -16.40 6.84
N GLY A 373 2.29 -16.05 6.86
CA GLY A 373 1.39 -16.19 5.72
C GLY A 373 0.25 -15.19 5.76
N TRP A 374 -0.45 -15.07 4.64
CA TRP A 374 -1.62 -14.22 4.51
C TRP A 374 -2.74 -14.66 5.47
N ASP A 375 -3.70 -13.80 5.75
CA ASP A 375 -4.68 -14.06 6.83
C ASP A 375 -5.65 -15.23 6.56
N GLU A 376 -5.63 -15.85 5.38
CA GLU A 376 -6.31 -17.12 5.11
C GLU A 376 -5.74 -18.32 5.89
N ILE A 377 -4.50 -18.22 6.40
CA ILE A 377 -3.95 -19.27 7.27
C ILE A 377 -4.70 -19.42 8.59
N LEU A 378 -5.56 -18.47 8.94
CA LEU A 378 -6.50 -18.57 10.08
C LEU A 378 -7.62 -19.59 9.83
N GLU A 379 -7.93 -19.87 8.56
CA GLU A 379 -9.03 -20.74 8.17
C GLU A 379 -8.68 -22.22 8.46
N GLY A 380 -9.61 -22.97 9.03
CA GLY A 380 -9.37 -24.36 9.44
C GLY A 380 -8.47 -24.58 10.65
N GLY A 381 -7.87 -23.51 11.22
CA GLY A 381 -7.04 -23.55 12.41
C GLY A 381 -5.60 -23.05 12.16
N LEU A 382 -5.16 -22.09 12.96
CA LEU A 382 -3.83 -21.49 12.85
C LEU A 382 -2.75 -22.37 13.49
N SER A 383 -1.60 -22.51 12.82
CA SER A 383 -0.43 -23.18 13.40
C SER A 383 0.11 -22.40 14.61
N PRO A 384 0.52 -23.05 15.71
CA PRO A 384 0.83 -22.39 17.00
C PRO A 384 1.90 -21.28 16.92
N ASN A 385 2.87 -21.39 16.02
CA ASN A 385 3.99 -20.45 15.90
C ASN A 385 3.85 -19.48 14.70
N ALA A 386 2.79 -19.61 13.91
CA ALA A 386 2.61 -18.83 12.70
C ALA A 386 2.39 -17.34 13.01
N THR A 387 3.01 -16.49 12.21
CA THR A 387 2.76 -15.05 12.15
C THR A 387 1.75 -14.79 11.04
N VAL A 388 0.80 -13.89 11.28
CA VAL A 388 -0.27 -13.59 10.33
C VAL A 388 -0.02 -12.25 9.63
N MET A 389 -0.06 -12.23 8.30
CA MET A 389 -0.06 -11.01 7.50
C MET A 389 -1.48 -10.68 7.05
N SER A 390 -2.08 -9.64 7.65
CA SER A 390 -3.51 -9.33 7.48
C SER A 390 -3.74 -8.35 6.34
N TRP A 391 -4.30 -8.82 5.22
CA TRP A 391 -4.51 -8.04 4.00
C TRP A 391 -5.99 -7.78 3.67
N ARG A 392 -6.91 -8.70 4.00
CA ARG A 392 -8.36 -8.58 3.77
C ARG A 392 -9.04 -7.57 4.72
N GLY A 393 -8.28 -6.61 5.22
CA GLY A 393 -8.65 -5.62 6.22
C GLY A 393 -7.91 -5.85 7.53
N MET A 394 -8.45 -5.33 8.65
CA MET A 394 -7.81 -5.45 9.97
C MET A 394 -8.31 -6.66 10.77
N LYS A 395 -9.43 -7.28 10.33
CA LYS A 395 -10.13 -8.31 11.11
C LYS A 395 -9.28 -9.55 11.38
N GLY A 396 -8.59 -10.07 10.37
CA GLY A 396 -7.70 -11.23 10.53
C GLY A 396 -6.60 -10.96 11.53
N GLY A 397 -5.97 -9.78 11.45
CA GLY A 397 -4.94 -9.38 12.40
C GLY A 397 -5.46 -9.19 13.83
N ILE A 398 -6.67 -8.63 14.01
CA ILE A 398 -7.32 -8.53 15.32
C ILE A 398 -7.55 -9.93 15.92
N GLU A 399 -8.05 -10.86 15.12
CA GLU A 399 -8.29 -12.24 15.56
C GLU A 399 -7.01 -12.94 15.97
N ALA A 400 -5.94 -12.81 15.17
CA ALA A 400 -4.63 -13.40 15.46
C ALA A 400 -4.00 -12.80 16.71
N ALA A 401 -4.00 -11.47 16.86
CA ALA A 401 -3.44 -10.79 18.03
C ALA A 401 -4.15 -11.17 19.33
N LYS A 402 -5.49 -11.32 19.32
CA LYS A 402 -6.27 -11.82 20.46
C LYS A 402 -5.95 -13.26 20.84
N LYS A 403 -5.43 -14.05 19.90
CA LYS A 403 -4.92 -15.41 20.14
C LYS A 403 -3.43 -15.46 20.45
N SER A 404 -2.79 -14.30 20.68
CA SER A 404 -1.36 -14.15 21.00
C SER A 404 -0.42 -14.55 19.85
N HIS A 405 -0.86 -14.42 18.62
CA HIS A 405 0.00 -14.55 17.44
C HIS A 405 0.52 -13.20 16.98
N TYR A 406 1.78 -13.16 16.53
CA TYR A 406 2.35 -11.98 15.92
C TYR A 406 1.65 -11.65 14.60
N VAL A 407 1.53 -10.35 14.32
CA VAL A 407 0.78 -9.83 13.18
C VAL A 407 1.55 -8.72 12.48
N VAL A 408 1.52 -8.77 11.15
CA VAL A 408 1.89 -7.64 10.27
C VAL A 408 0.62 -7.14 9.57
N MET A 409 0.32 -5.85 9.73
CA MET A 409 -0.87 -5.25 9.12
C MET A 409 -0.58 -4.72 7.72
N THR A 410 -1.30 -5.24 6.72
CA THR A 410 -1.17 -4.82 5.31
C THR A 410 -2.53 -4.63 4.65
N PRO A 411 -3.52 -3.96 5.31
CA PRO A 411 -4.89 -3.92 4.80
C PRO A 411 -4.96 -3.28 3.42
N GLY A 412 -5.63 -3.94 2.47
CA GLY A 412 -5.77 -3.49 1.09
C GLY A 412 -6.35 -2.09 0.96
N SER A 413 -7.08 -1.62 1.98
CA SER A 413 -7.61 -0.26 2.02
C SER A 413 -6.54 0.84 2.13
N HIS A 414 -5.37 0.56 2.73
CA HIS A 414 -4.33 1.55 3.04
C HIS A 414 -2.95 1.18 2.46
N CYS A 415 -2.68 -0.12 2.28
CA CYS A 415 -1.34 -0.64 2.06
C CYS A 415 -1.13 -1.26 0.67
N TYR A 416 -2.13 -1.26 -0.22
CA TYR A 416 -1.98 -1.77 -1.59
C TYR A 416 -1.59 -0.64 -2.53
N PHE A 417 -0.33 -0.62 -2.92
CA PHE A 417 0.23 0.43 -3.76
C PHE A 417 0.12 0.14 -5.26
N ASP A 418 -0.39 -1.01 -5.64
CA ASP A 418 -0.90 -1.33 -6.97
C ASP A 418 -2.26 -0.68 -7.28
N HIS A 419 -2.93 -0.09 -6.27
CA HIS A 419 -4.16 0.70 -6.43
C HIS A 419 -3.89 2.09 -6.99
N TYR A 420 -4.91 2.66 -7.67
CA TYR A 420 -4.90 4.06 -8.09
C TYR A 420 -4.64 5.00 -6.91
N GLN A 421 -3.81 6.01 -7.11
CA GLN A 421 -3.45 6.97 -6.08
C GLN A 421 -4.12 8.34 -6.24
N SER A 422 -4.72 8.62 -7.40
CA SER A 422 -5.56 9.81 -7.62
C SER A 422 -6.81 9.48 -8.43
N LYS A 423 -7.76 10.42 -8.45
CA LYS A 423 -8.99 10.34 -9.24
C LYS A 423 -8.79 10.76 -10.71
N SER A 424 -7.56 11.16 -11.07
CA SER A 424 -7.25 11.62 -12.43
C SER A 424 -7.38 10.49 -13.44
N LYS A 425 -7.90 10.81 -14.63
CA LYS A 425 -7.98 9.87 -15.75
C LYS A 425 -6.62 9.51 -16.33
N ASP A 426 -5.61 10.38 -16.11
CA ASP A 426 -4.24 10.18 -16.60
C ASP A 426 -3.42 9.22 -15.71
N GLU A 427 -4.02 8.67 -14.65
CA GLU A 427 -3.34 7.61 -13.87
C GLU A 427 -3.05 6.41 -14.77
N PRO A 428 -1.84 5.84 -14.69
CA PRO A 428 -1.52 4.62 -15.41
C PRO A 428 -2.47 3.47 -15.02
N LEU A 429 -2.63 2.51 -15.92
CA LEU A 429 -3.48 1.34 -15.66
C LEU A 429 -3.03 0.64 -14.39
N ALA A 430 -3.98 0.35 -13.52
CA ALA A 430 -3.82 -0.34 -12.25
C ALA A 430 -4.88 -1.44 -12.09
N ILE A 431 -4.71 -2.31 -11.11
CA ILE A 431 -5.65 -3.41 -10.83
C ILE A 431 -7.06 -2.92 -10.48
N GLY A 432 -7.16 -1.74 -9.93
CA GLY A 432 -8.38 -1.13 -9.38
C GLY A 432 -8.07 -0.49 -8.03
N GLY A 433 -9.11 -0.30 -7.22
CA GLY A 433 -8.95 0.26 -5.88
C GLY A 433 -8.56 1.74 -5.83
N PHE A 434 -8.45 2.29 -4.61
CA PHE A 434 -8.08 3.70 -4.41
C PHE A 434 -7.36 3.89 -3.09
N THR A 435 -6.06 4.17 -3.18
CA THR A 435 -5.16 4.33 -2.03
C THR A 435 -4.33 5.61 -2.20
N PRO A 436 -4.92 6.81 -1.95
CA PRO A 436 -4.22 8.08 -2.07
C PRO A 436 -3.22 8.30 -0.92
N LEU A 437 -2.27 9.22 -1.13
CA LEU A 437 -1.19 9.55 -0.20
C LEU A 437 -1.70 9.81 1.23
N GLU A 438 -2.73 10.62 1.40
CA GLU A 438 -3.29 10.98 2.71
C GLU A 438 -3.85 9.76 3.45
N LYS A 439 -4.45 8.81 2.73
CA LYS A 439 -4.98 7.58 3.31
C LYS A 439 -3.85 6.70 3.86
N VAL A 440 -2.73 6.61 3.16
CA VAL A 440 -1.52 5.92 3.64
C VAL A 440 -0.93 6.63 4.85
N TYR A 441 -0.85 7.96 4.80
CA TYR A 441 -0.38 8.76 5.94
C TYR A 441 -1.21 8.53 7.21
N ASN A 442 -2.52 8.37 7.07
CA ASN A 442 -3.44 8.14 8.19
C ASN A 442 -3.50 6.69 8.66
N PHE A 443 -2.78 5.78 8.01
CA PHE A 443 -2.71 4.39 8.44
C PHE A 443 -2.16 4.27 9.87
N ASN A 444 -2.82 3.45 10.67
CA ASN A 444 -2.37 3.01 12.00
C ASN A 444 -2.46 1.50 12.08
N PRO A 445 -1.34 0.79 12.26
CA PRO A 445 -1.34 -0.68 12.34
C PRO A 445 -2.07 -1.23 13.58
N ILE A 446 -2.26 -0.41 14.63
CA ILE A 446 -2.94 -0.86 15.85
C ILE A 446 -4.42 -0.47 15.78
N PRO A 447 -5.34 -1.45 15.61
CA PRO A 447 -6.77 -1.20 15.68
C PRO A 447 -7.22 -0.80 17.09
N SER A 448 -8.27 0.03 17.17
CA SER A 448 -8.86 0.45 18.45
C SER A 448 -9.52 -0.66 19.25
N GLU A 449 -9.80 -1.80 18.61
CA GLU A 449 -10.41 -3.00 19.19
C GLU A 449 -9.44 -3.85 20.00
N LEU A 450 -8.14 -3.55 19.94
CA LEU A 450 -7.10 -4.24 20.71
C LEU A 450 -6.75 -3.48 21.99
N ASN A 451 -6.68 -4.20 23.09
CA ASN A 451 -6.11 -3.67 24.33
C ASN A 451 -4.57 -3.62 24.27
N THR A 452 -3.93 -3.10 25.33
CA THR A 452 -2.47 -2.92 25.38
C THR A 452 -1.70 -4.24 25.25
N ASN A 453 -2.18 -5.33 25.87
CA ASN A 453 -1.51 -6.64 25.82
C ASN A 453 -1.65 -7.27 24.43
N GLU A 454 -2.83 -7.15 23.82
CA GLU A 454 -3.09 -7.65 22.46
C GLU A 454 -2.31 -6.84 21.41
N SER A 455 -2.21 -5.52 21.58
CA SER A 455 -1.44 -4.63 20.72
C SER A 455 0.05 -4.95 20.68
N TYR A 456 0.59 -5.60 21.71
CA TYR A 456 1.99 -6.08 21.76
C TYR A 456 2.31 -7.04 20.61
N PHE A 457 1.33 -7.80 20.12
CA PHE A 457 1.51 -8.74 19.03
C PHE A 457 1.53 -8.09 17.64
N ILE A 458 1.23 -6.79 17.53
CA ILE A 458 1.33 -6.07 16.26
C ILE A 458 2.78 -5.63 16.04
N LEU A 459 3.48 -6.33 15.16
CA LEU A 459 4.88 -6.03 14.79
C LEU A 459 5.02 -4.70 14.05
N GLY A 460 3.99 -4.30 13.29
CA GLY A 460 3.96 -3.11 12.47
C GLY A 460 3.11 -3.28 11.22
N GLY A 461 3.58 -2.72 10.12
CA GLY A 461 2.86 -2.79 8.85
C GLY A 461 3.76 -2.84 7.63
N GLN A 462 3.13 -3.07 6.50
CA GLN A 462 3.80 -3.19 5.20
C GLN A 462 2.89 -2.69 4.09
N ALA A 463 3.45 -2.13 3.02
CA ALA A 463 2.72 -1.93 1.78
C ALA A 463 3.13 -2.95 0.72
N ASN A 464 2.15 -3.33 -0.12
CA ASN A 464 2.31 -4.34 -1.14
C ASN A 464 2.25 -3.71 -2.54
N LEU A 465 3.20 -4.09 -3.39
CA LEU A 465 3.26 -3.71 -4.80
C LEU A 465 3.13 -4.99 -5.65
N TRP A 466 1.88 -5.34 -5.96
CA TRP A 466 1.55 -6.39 -6.91
C TRP A 466 1.78 -5.86 -8.32
N THR A 467 2.41 -6.66 -9.18
CA THR A 467 2.98 -6.12 -10.42
C THR A 467 2.24 -6.51 -11.69
N GLU A 468 0.99 -6.95 -11.61
CA GLU A 468 0.16 -7.27 -12.79
C GLU A 468 0.14 -6.11 -13.81
N TYR A 469 0.15 -4.87 -13.31
CA TYR A 469 0.13 -3.64 -14.10
C TYR A 469 1.33 -2.73 -13.84
N ILE A 470 2.41 -3.30 -13.29
CA ILE A 470 3.67 -2.59 -13.01
C ILE A 470 4.81 -3.31 -13.77
N PRO A 471 4.96 -3.06 -15.08
CA PRO A 471 5.84 -3.87 -15.94
C PRO A 471 7.33 -3.51 -15.86
N ASN A 472 7.71 -2.45 -15.17
CA ASN A 472 9.09 -1.97 -15.11
C ASN A 472 9.35 -1.05 -13.92
N MET A 473 10.62 -0.75 -13.65
CA MET A 473 11.06 0.09 -12.54
C MET A 473 10.45 1.49 -12.56
N LYS A 474 10.31 2.12 -13.73
CA LYS A 474 9.70 3.44 -13.86
C LYS A 474 8.26 3.47 -13.34
N GLN A 475 7.47 2.43 -13.66
CA GLN A 475 6.11 2.30 -13.15
C GLN A 475 6.11 1.95 -11.66
N LEU A 476 7.03 1.10 -11.20
CA LEU A 476 7.19 0.73 -9.80
C LEU A 476 7.45 1.96 -8.93
N GLU A 477 8.38 2.80 -9.33
CA GLU A 477 8.68 4.06 -8.63
C GLU A 477 7.48 5.00 -8.57
N TYR A 478 6.74 5.12 -9.67
CA TYR A 478 5.52 5.91 -9.73
C TYR A 478 4.46 5.40 -8.73
N MET A 479 4.28 4.10 -8.66
CA MET A 479 3.28 3.51 -7.77
C MET A 479 3.74 3.50 -6.30
N ALA A 480 5.03 3.34 -6.03
CA ALA A 480 5.57 3.31 -4.67
C ALA A 480 5.67 4.71 -4.04
N TYR A 481 6.18 5.69 -4.78
CA TYR A 481 6.51 7.02 -4.24
C TYR A 481 5.53 8.10 -4.72
N PRO A 482 5.12 9.00 -3.81
CA PRO A 482 5.60 9.23 -2.43
C PRO A 482 4.90 8.40 -1.33
N ARG A 483 4.02 7.44 -1.66
CA ARG A 483 3.25 6.68 -0.66
C ARG A 483 4.12 5.89 0.31
N ALA A 484 5.26 5.36 -0.15
CA ALA A 484 6.22 4.67 0.73
C ALA A 484 6.81 5.59 1.80
N ILE A 485 6.99 6.89 1.51
CA ILE A 485 7.41 7.89 2.50
C ILE A 485 6.32 8.10 3.55
N ALA A 486 5.05 8.20 3.13
CA ALA A 486 3.92 8.32 4.05
C ALA A 486 3.75 7.08 4.93
N LEU A 487 3.97 5.88 4.38
CA LEU A 487 3.97 4.63 5.14
C LEU A 487 5.11 4.62 6.17
N SER A 488 6.32 4.98 5.76
CA SER A 488 7.45 5.08 6.68
C SER A 488 7.15 6.05 7.84
N GLN A 489 6.57 7.22 7.54
CA GLN A 489 6.13 8.18 8.55
C GLN A 489 5.13 7.54 9.54
N SER A 490 4.19 6.76 9.04
CA SER A 490 3.16 6.09 9.87
C SER A 490 3.71 4.98 10.75
N LEU A 491 4.74 4.28 10.28
CA LEU A 491 5.35 3.15 10.98
C LEU A 491 6.52 3.55 11.90
N TRP A 492 7.14 4.69 11.62
CA TRP A 492 8.28 5.17 12.39
C TRP A 492 7.86 6.08 13.56
N CYS A 493 6.96 7.05 13.30
CA CYS A 493 6.70 8.13 14.23
C CYS A 493 5.80 7.71 15.40
N HIS A 494 6.18 8.11 16.61
CA HIS A 494 5.35 7.99 17.81
C HIS A 494 4.19 8.99 17.78
N ASP A 495 4.49 10.26 17.51
CA ASP A 495 3.53 11.35 17.35
C ASP A 495 3.69 11.97 15.96
N LYS A 496 2.75 11.66 15.07
CA LYS A 496 2.80 12.19 13.70
C LYS A 496 2.45 13.68 13.68
N PRO A 497 3.17 14.52 12.90
CA PRO A 497 2.73 15.88 12.63
C PRO A 497 1.39 15.90 11.90
N SER A 498 0.80 17.06 11.65
CA SER A 498 -0.38 17.14 10.79
C SER A 498 -0.05 16.70 9.36
N TYR A 499 -1.06 16.19 8.62
CA TYR A 499 -0.87 15.82 7.22
C TYR A 499 -0.33 17.00 6.38
N ASN A 500 -0.82 18.21 6.61
CA ASN A 500 -0.33 19.40 5.90
C ASN A 500 1.15 19.67 6.17
N SER A 501 1.60 19.53 7.43
CA SER A 501 3.01 19.70 7.78
C SER A 501 3.90 18.63 7.11
N PHE A 502 3.46 17.39 7.10
CA PHE A 502 4.13 16.31 6.37
C PHE A 502 4.18 16.60 4.87
N PHE A 503 3.05 16.99 4.28
CA PHE A 503 2.95 17.22 2.85
C PHE A 503 3.81 18.40 2.40
N ASN A 504 3.88 19.49 3.17
CA ASN A 504 4.77 20.62 2.89
C ASN A 504 6.23 20.16 2.85
N ASN A 505 6.66 19.44 3.89
CA ASN A 505 8.01 18.91 3.94
C ASN A 505 8.31 17.94 2.78
N LEU A 506 7.36 17.08 2.44
CA LEU A 506 7.45 16.16 1.32
C LEU A 506 7.69 16.91 0.00
N THR A 507 6.89 17.94 -0.27
CA THR A 507 6.91 18.66 -1.56
C THR A 507 8.05 19.66 -1.66
N GLU A 508 8.39 20.35 -0.57
CA GLU A 508 9.45 21.37 -0.53
C GLU A 508 10.85 20.76 -0.42
N THR A 509 10.97 19.59 0.21
CA THR A 509 12.28 18.96 0.48
C THR A 509 12.47 17.64 -0.22
N HIS A 510 11.55 16.67 0.00
CA HIS A 510 11.79 15.30 -0.40
C HIS A 510 11.56 15.04 -1.89
N PHE A 511 10.74 15.83 -2.56
CA PHE A 511 10.65 15.76 -4.03
C PHE A 511 11.98 16.11 -4.69
N ALA A 512 12.73 17.08 -4.14
CA ALA A 512 14.08 17.39 -4.62
C ALA A 512 15.06 16.20 -4.41
N PHE A 513 14.98 15.49 -3.28
CA PHE A 513 15.77 14.28 -3.08
C PHE A 513 15.40 13.17 -4.07
N LEU A 514 14.12 12.97 -4.34
CA LEU A 514 13.66 11.98 -5.33
C LEU A 514 14.12 12.35 -6.74
N ASP A 515 14.10 13.64 -7.11
CA ASP A 515 14.63 14.13 -8.38
C ASP A 515 16.15 13.87 -8.51
N LEU A 516 16.95 14.14 -7.45
CA LEU A 516 18.38 13.85 -7.41
C LEU A 516 18.70 12.35 -7.48
N LEU A 517 17.83 11.51 -6.93
CA LEU A 517 17.91 10.05 -7.01
C LEU A 517 17.41 9.49 -8.35
N ASN A 518 16.94 10.35 -9.25
CA ASN A 518 16.34 9.97 -10.52
C ASN A 518 15.21 8.94 -10.34
N VAL A 519 14.29 9.24 -9.43
CA VAL A 519 13.09 8.44 -9.13
C VAL A 519 11.90 9.01 -9.89
N ASN A 520 11.20 8.16 -10.63
CA ASN A 520 9.97 8.53 -11.33
C ASN A 520 8.76 8.51 -10.38
N TYR A 521 8.74 9.34 -9.36
CA TYR A 521 7.66 9.38 -8.39
C TYR A 521 6.39 10.07 -8.90
N SER A 522 5.24 9.72 -8.33
CA SER A 522 3.96 10.34 -8.68
C SER A 522 3.85 11.75 -8.10
N ARG A 523 3.46 12.69 -8.96
CA ARG A 523 3.04 14.04 -8.58
C ARG A 523 1.51 14.18 -8.51
N SER A 524 0.78 13.08 -8.55
CA SER A 524 -0.69 13.08 -8.53
C SER A 524 -1.29 13.66 -7.26
N CYS A 525 -0.54 13.64 -6.16
CA CYS A 525 -0.94 14.29 -4.90
C CYS A 525 -0.98 15.83 -4.99
N LEU A 526 -0.33 16.43 -6.00
CA LEU A 526 -0.41 17.88 -6.29
C LEU A 526 -1.64 18.25 -7.12
N LYS A 527 -2.33 17.27 -7.71
CA LYS A 527 -3.56 17.54 -8.47
C LYS A 527 -4.68 17.95 -7.53
N PRO A 528 -5.48 18.94 -7.89
CA PRO A 528 -6.61 19.37 -7.08
C PRO A 528 -7.58 18.21 -6.87
N SER A 529 -8.03 18.01 -5.65
CA SER A 529 -9.10 17.05 -5.34
C SER A 529 -10.45 17.68 -5.63
N ILE A 530 -11.36 16.91 -6.25
CA ILE A 530 -12.71 17.33 -6.56
C ILE A 530 -13.68 16.52 -5.70
N ASP A 531 -14.42 17.20 -4.83
CA ASP A 531 -15.44 16.61 -3.99
C ASP A 531 -16.83 16.99 -4.50
N VAL A 532 -17.68 15.99 -4.68
CA VAL A 532 -19.06 16.17 -5.12
C VAL A 532 -20.02 15.74 -4.03
N THR A 533 -20.93 16.62 -3.65
CA THR A 533 -21.95 16.34 -2.64
C THR A 533 -23.33 16.70 -3.15
N GLY A 534 -24.32 15.85 -2.86
CA GLY A 534 -25.72 16.14 -3.18
C GLY A 534 -26.22 17.31 -2.36
N VAL A 535 -26.91 18.26 -3.05
CA VAL A 535 -27.63 19.37 -2.43
C VAL A 535 -29.03 19.43 -3.00
N LYS A 536 -29.94 20.18 -2.35
CA LYS A 536 -31.31 20.31 -2.83
C LYS A 536 -31.36 20.79 -4.30
N ASN A 537 -31.92 19.97 -5.17
CA ASN A 537 -32.06 20.22 -6.63
C ASN A 537 -30.73 20.22 -7.42
N GLY A 538 -29.70 19.54 -6.96
CA GLY A 538 -28.42 19.48 -7.69
C GLY A 538 -27.28 18.94 -6.87
N ILE A 539 -26.09 19.33 -7.24
CA ILE A 539 -24.86 18.98 -6.54
C ILE A 539 -24.03 20.23 -6.26
N SER A 540 -23.23 20.14 -5.21
CA SER A 540 -22.15 21.08 -4.90
C SER A 540 -20.81 20.42 -5.21
N ILE A 541 -19.98 21.07 -5.98
CA ILE A 541 -18.61 20.67 -6.30
C ILE A 541 -17.67 21.59 -5.53
N LYS A 542 -16.76 21.02 -4.79
CA LYS A 542 -15.65 21.75 -4.19
C LYS A 542 -14.35 21.26 -4.80
N VAL A 543 -13.53 22.19 -5.18
CA VAL A 543 -12.15 21.94 -5.58
C VAL A 543 -11.26 22.33 -4.40
N ASN A 544 -10.51 21.37 -3.90
CA ASN A 544 -9.56 21.60 -2.81
C ASN A 544 -8.15 21.55 -3.39
N ALA A 545 -7.46 22.69 -3.33
CA ALA A 545 -6.04 22.76 -3.59
C ALA A 545 -5.27 22.25 -2.39
N TYR A 546 -4.06 21.83 -2.66
CA TYR A 546 -3.06 21.67 -1.63
C TYR A 546 -2.75 23.02 -0.95
N ASP A 547 -2.48 24.06 -1.72
CA ASP A 547 -2.34 25.43 -1.21
C ASP A 547 -3.72 26.11 -1.14
N SER A 548 -4.17 26.42 0.08
CA SER A 548 -5.47 27.06 0.30
C SER A 548 -5.60 28.45 -0.32
N THR A 549 -4.47 29.08 -0.70
CA THR A 549 -4.43 30.36 -1.39
C THR A 549 -4.64 30.24 -2.89
N ASP A 550 -4.55 29.03 -3.46
CA ASP A 550 -4.70 28.80 -4.90
C ASP A 550 -6.12 29.13 -5.39
N LYS A 551 -6.17 29.60 -6.61
CA LYS A 551 -7.40 29.85 -7.35
C LYS A 551 -7.44 28.95 -8.57
N TYR A 552 -8.64 28.62 -8.99
CA TYR A 552 -8.86 27.78 -10.16
C TYR A 552 -9.58 28.55 -11.25
N LYS A 553 -8.94 28.68 -12.41
CA LYS A 553 -9.68 29.04 -13.63
C LYS A 553 -10.64 27.89 -13.94
N THR A 554 -11.92 28.13 -13.77
CA THR A 554 -12.98 27.13 -13.89
C THR A 554 -13.71 27.32 -15.21
N GLN A 555 -13.87 26.24 -15.97
CA GLN A 555 -14.60 26.23 -17.24
C GLN A 555 -15.75 25.23 -17.14
N ILE A 556 -16.96 25.66 -17.48
CA ILE A 556 -18.12 24.78 -17.66
C ILE A 556 -18.32 24.56 -19.16
N ILE A 557 -18.35 23.27 -19.55
CA ILE A 557 -18.36 22.85 -20.96
C ILE A 557 -19.59 21.97 -21.18
N GLU A 558 -20.42 22.31 -22.15
CA GLU A 558 -21.53 21.48 -22.62
C GLU A 558 -21.44 21.30 -24.14
N ASN A 559 -21.55 20.05 -24.63
CA ASN A 559 -21.42 19.71 -26.07
C ASN A 559 -20.14 20.29 -26.69
N ASP A 560 -19.00 20.11 -26.04
CA ASP A 560 -17.68 20.61 -26.43
C ASP A 560 -17.56 22.15 -26.56
N THR A 561 -18.56 22.87 -26.06
CA THR A 561 -18.56 24.34 -26.06
C THR A 561 -18.40 24.86 -24.63
N ILE A 562 -17.46 25.78 -24.44
CA ILE A 562 -17.30 26.48 -23.17
C ILE A 562 -18.47 27.45 -23.01
N ILE A 563 -19.32 27.24 -22.01
CA ILE A 563 -20.50 28.05 -21.71
C ILE A 563 -20.26 29.09 -20.63
N GLU A 564 -19.27 28.84 -19.75
CA GLU A 564 -18.93 29.73 -18.64
C GLU A 564 -17.47 29.61 -18.24
N VAL A 565 -16.82 30.72 -17.89
CA VAL A 565 -15.46 30.79 -17.37
C VAL A 565 -15.42 31.76 -16.21
N PHE A 566 -14.87 31.34 -15.06
CA PHE A 566 -14.71 32.18 -13.88
C PHE A 566 -13.60 31.63 -12.98
N ASP A 567 -13.18 32.43 -11.99
CA ASP A 567 -12.22 32.02 -10.97
C ASP A 567 -12.93 31.50 -9.74
N LEU A 568 -12.45 30.36 -9.21
CA LEU A 568 -12.95 29.73 -8.01
C LEU A 568 -11.81 29.62 -6.99
N LYS A 569 -12.06 30.00 -5.73
CA LYS A 569 -11.08 29.80 -4.65
C LYS A 569 -11.10 28.34 -4.19
N SER A 570 -9.96 27.85 -3.68
CA SER A 570 -9.88 26.54 -3.03
C SER A 570 -10.96 26.39 -1.96
N GLY A 571 -11.68 25.26 -1.96
CA GLY A 571 -12.78 24.99 -1.04
C GLY A 571 -14.10 25.75 -1.29
N GLN A 572 -14.13 26.69 -2.24
CA GLN A 572 -15.35 27.42 -2.60
C GLN A 572 -16.31 26.48 -3.35
N PRO A 573 -17.61 26.39 -2.95
CA PRO A 573 -18.56 25.51 -3.60
C PRO A 573 -19.05 26.06 -4.93
N LEU A 574 -19.09 25.23 -5.97
CA LEU A 574 -19.76 25.44 -7.24
C LEU A 574 -21.03 24.61 -7.28
N SER A 575 -22.18 25.24 -7.52
CA SER A 575 -23.47 24.52 -7.58
C SER A 575 -23.85 24.18 -9.01
N ILE A 576 -24.13 22.91 -9.29
CA ILE A 576 -24.67 22.42 -10.56
C ILE A 576 -26.10 21.92 -10.34
N LYS A 577 -27.06 22.56 -11.01
CA LYS A 577 -28.49 22.24 -10.87
C LYS A 577 -28.90 21.00 -11.68
N SER A 578 -29.87 20.24 -11.18
CA SER A 578 -30.52 19.16 -11.90
C SER A 578 -31.24 19.69 -13.16
N THR A 579 -31.50 18.81 -14.13
CA THR A 579 -32.30 19.17 -15.32
C THR A 579 -33.77 18.77 -15.14
N GLU A 580 -34.68 19.49 -15.80
CA GLU A 580 -36.10 19.19 -15.67
C GLU A 580 -36.65 18.24 -16.74
N LYS A 581 -36.04 18.18 -17.93
CA LYS A 581 -36.62 17.44 -19.06
C LYS A 581 -35.68 16.36 -19.65
N ASN A 582 -34.44 16.67 -19.94
CA ASN A 582 -33.52 15.75 -20.61
C ASN A 582 -32.23 15.54 -19.79
N VAL A 583 -31.62 14.38 -19.92
CA VAL A 583 -30.27 14.14 -19.39
C VAL A 583 -29.29 14.98 -20.20
N LYS A 584 -28.41 15.72 -19.50
CA LYS A 584 -27.34 16.51 -20.10
C LYS A 584 -25.99 16.11 -19.52
N MET A 585 -24.96 16.10 -20.36
CA MET A 585 -23.57 15.97 -19.89
C MET A 585 -22.99 17.38 -19.74
N THR A 586 -22.36 17.62 -18.61
CA THR A 586 -21.64 18.86 -18.29
C THR A 586 -20.24 18.46 -17.82
N ASN A 587 -19.21 18.94 -18.50
CA ASN A 587 -17.82 18.83 -18.04
C ASN A 587 -17.45 20.11 -17.29
N VAL A 588 -16.81 19.96 -16.14
CA VAL A 588 -16.27 21.09 -15.37
C VAL A 588 -14.77 20.88 -15.25
N LYS A 589 -13.99 21.81 -15.82
CA LYS A 589 -12.53 21.79 -15.80
C LYS A 589 -12.01 22.86 -14.87
N PHE A 590 -11.08 22.48 -14.00
CA PHE A 590 -10.41 23.35 -13.05
C PHE A 590 -8.91 23.38 -13.37
N THR A 591 -8.34 24.57 -13.51
CA THR A 591 -6.90 24.75 -13.76
C THR A 591 -6.32 25.64 -12.66
N SER A 592 -5.38 25.12 -11.88
CA SER A 592 -4.68 25.86 -10.83
C SER A 592 -3.98 27.10 -11.42
N THR A 593 -4.08 28.22 -10.73
CA THR A 593 -3.39 29.44 -11.14
C THR A 593 -1.92 29.43 -10.73
N ILE A 594 -1.53 28.62 -9.74
CA ILE A 594 -0.17 28.50 -9.23
C ILE A 594 0.63 27.50 -10.08
N ASN A 595 0.29 26.23 -10.03
CA ASN A 595 1.09 25.16 -10.65
C ASN A 595 0.63 24.78 -12.08
N LYS A 596 -0.44 25.40 -12.58
CA LYS A 596 -1.04 25.15 -13.91
C LYS A 596 -1.59 23.72 -14.11
N ILE A 597 -1.65 22.91 -13.07
CA ILE A 597 -2.22 21.57 -13.14
C ILE A 597 -3.74 21.66 -13.27
N SER A 598 -4.30 20.85 -14.16
CA SER A 598 -5.74 20.79 -14.40
C SER A 598 -6.34 19.49 -13.90
N SER A 599 -7.58 19.55 -13.45
CA SER A 599 -8.46 18.40 -13.22
C SER A 599 -9.83 18.70 -13.82
N ASP A 600 -10.54 17.66 -14.29
CA ASP A 600 -11.89 17.81 -14.81
C ASP A 600 -12.83 16.73 -14.30
N ILE A 601 -14.13 17.02 -14.36
CA ILE A 601 -15.18 16.09 -13.93
C ILE A 601 -16.35 16.16 -14.92
N ASN A 602 -16.85 14.99 -15.31
CA ASN A 602 -18.01 14.84 -16.16
C ASN A 602 -19.26 14.53 -15.34
N ILE A 603 -20.26 15.35 -15.41
CA ILE A 603 -21.49 15.25 -14.63
C ILE A 603 -22.66 14.97 -15.56
N MET A 604 -23.35 13.88 -15.30
CA MET A 604 -24.62 13.56 -15.94
C MET A 604 -25.75 14.26 -15.18
N ARG A 605 -26.22 15.38 -15.70
CA ARG A 605 -27.34 16.10 -15.10
C ARG A 605 -28.65 15.42 -15.44
N HIS A 606 -29.37 14.97 -14.42
CA HIS A 606 -30.68 14.29 -14.53
C HIS A 606 -31.61 14.74 -13.42
N LEU A 607 -32.85 14.27 -13.47
CA LEU A 607 -33.93 14.69 -12.53
C LEU A 607 -33.65 14.33 -11.07
N GLY A 608 -32.94 13.24 -10.83
CA GLY A 608 -32.55 12.77 -9.51
C GLY A 608 -31.18 13.25 -9.04
N LEU A 609 -30.55 14.21 -9.75
CA LEU A 609 -29.26 14.76 -9.36
C LEU A 609 -29.36 15.40 -7.96
N GLY A 610 -28.54 14.96 -7.02
CA GLY A 610 -28.53 15.42 -5.62
C GLY A 610 -29.76 15.00 -4.82
N ALA A 611 -30.52 14.00 -5.26
CA ALA A 611 -31.62 13.43 -4.48
C ALA A 611 -31.10 12.83 -3.18
N THR A 612 -31.88 12.98 -2.10
CA THR A 612 -31.54 12.40 -0.79
C THR A 612 -31.68 10.88 -0.85
N ILE A 613 -30.67 10.17 -0.34
CA ILE A 613 -30.68 8.73 -0.21
C ILE A 613 -30.76 8.36 1.27
N ASN A 614 -31.74 7.51 1.60
CA ASN A 614 -31.87 6.92 2.91
C ASN A 614 -31.53 5.43 2.82
N TYR A 615 -30.37 5.04 3.30
CA TYR A 615 -29.93 3.65 3.32
C TYR A 615 -30.61 2.92 4.49
N ILE A 616 -31.41 1.90 4.18
CA ILE A 616 -32.00 0.97 5.14
C ILE A 616 -31.02 -0.19 5.34
N THR A 617 -30.37 -0.62 4.25
CA THR A 617 -29.19 -1.50 4.29
C THR A 617 -27.97 -0.59 4.15
N GLU A 618 -27.14 -0.50 5.20
CA GLU A 618 -25.94 0.33 5.18
C GLU A 618 -24.91 -0.24 4.19
N PRO A 619 -24.26 0.63 3.39
CA PRO A 619 -23.13 0.23 2.58
C PRO A 619 -21.95 -0.23 3.43
N ASN A 620 -21.10 -1.10 2.89
CA ASN A 620 -19.84 -1.43 3.52
C ASN A 620 -18.98 -0.15 3.65
N PRO A 621 -18.48 0.18 4.87
CA PRO A 621 -17.67 1.38 5.11
C PRO A 621 -16.44 1.51 4.19
N GLN A 622 -15.84 0.39 3.79
CA GLN A 622 -14.70 0.35 2.89
C GLN A 622 -15.04 0.86 1.47
N TYR A 623 -16.31 0.73 1.05
CA TYR A 623 -16.80 1.10 -0.28
C TYR A 623 -17.90 2.16 -0.23
N ASN A 624 -17.89 3.02 0.80
CA ASN A 624 -18.83 4.12 0.96
C ASN A 624 -18.08 5.46 1.08
N TYR A 625 -17.57 5.95 -0.03
CA TYR A 625 -16.79 7.19 -0.06
C TYR A 625 -17.64 8.47 0.00
N ASN A 626 -18.92 8.39 -0.39
CA ASN A 626 -19.83 9.53 -0.42
C ASN A 626 -21.29 9.05 -0.32
N LYS A 627 -22.06 9.56 0.65
CA LYS A 627 -23.47 9.20 0.84
C LYS A 627 -24.38 9.54 -0.35
N SER A 628 -24.00 10.51 -1.19
CA SER A 628 -24.78 10.91 -2.38
C SER A 628 -24.34 10.21 -3.68
N LEU A 629 -23.42 9.25 -3.63
CA LEU A 629 -22.78 8.63 -4.78
C LEU A 629 -23.79 8.07 -5.81
N LEU A 630 -24.91 7.52 -5.40
CA LEU A 630 -25.93 7.01 -6.32
C LEU A 630 -26.69 8.11 -7.09
N THR A 631 -26.54 9.37 -6.69
CA THR A 631 -27.29 10.51 -7.27
C THR A 631 -26.43 11.74 -7.56
N ASP A 632 -25.09 11.61 -7.49
CA ASP A 632 -24.13 12.71 -7.69
C ASP A 632 -23.91 13.05 -9.19
N GLY A 633 -24.46 12.24 -10.08
CA GLY A 633 -24.32 12.42 -11.54
C GLY A 633 -23.00 11.94 -12.10
N LEU A 634 -22.15 11.32 -11.31
CA LEU A 634 -20.92 10.70 -11.77
C LEU A 634 -21.18 9.30 -12.31
N HIS A 635 -20.28 8.83 -13.15
CA HIS A 635 -20.37 7.53 -13.77
C HIS A 635 -19.16 6.71 -13.35
N GLY A 636 -19.39 5.58 -12.69
CA GLY A 636 -18.31 4.66 -12.40
C GLY A 636 -17.73 4.06 -13.67
N GLU A 637 -16.42 4.07 -13.79
CA GLU A 637 -15.64 3.59 -14.93
C GLU A 637 -15.04 2.20 -14.66
N ARG A 638 -14.48 1.58 -15.69
CA ARG A 638 -13.69 0.36 -15.64
C ARG A 638 -12.27 0.63 -16.15
N PRO A 639 -11.26 0.06 -15.52
CA PRO A 639 -11.28 -0.68 -14.25
C PRO A 639 -11.82 0.18 -13.10
N TRP A 640 -12.49 -0.43 -12.13
CA TRP A 640 -13.11 0.30 -11.02
C TRP A 640 -12.05 1.03 -10.18
N ARG A 641 -12.34 2.28 -9.81
CA ARG A 641 -11.41 3.14 -9.05
C ARG A 641 -11.83 3.33 -7.59
N GLY A 642 -12.61 2.42 -7.04
CA GLY A 642 -13.04 2.46 -5.65
C GLY A 642 -14.03 3.59 -5.34
N HIS A 643 -13.62 4.83 -5.43
CA HIS A 643 -14.41 6.02 -5.05
C HIS A 643 -15.65 6.29 -5.94
N GLU A 644 -15.78 5.60 -7.06
CA GLU A 644 -16.88 5.77 -8.04
C GLU A 644 -18.03 4.77 -7.83
N TRP A 645 -17.87 3.85 -6.91
CA TRP A 645 -18.81 2.76 -6.67
C TRP A 645 -19.13 2.64 -5.20
N ILE A 646 -20.36 2.22 -4.90
CA ILE A 646 -20.81 1.89 -3.55
C ILE A 646 -21.00 0.39 -3.43
N GLY A 647 -20.44 -0.22 -2.40
CA GLY A 647 -20.48 -1.67 -2.16
C GLY A 647 -21.34 -2.06 -0.96
N PHE A 648 -21.92 -3.24 -1.01
CA PHE A 648 -22.75 -3.79 0.06
C PHE A 648 -22.41 -5.28 0.27
N ASP A 649 -22.29 -5.70 1.51
CA ASP A 649 -22.06 -7.09 1.94
C ASP A 649 -23.36 -7.76 2.38
N SER A 650 -24.44 -7.57 1.63
CA SER A 650 -25.75 -8.09 2.00
C SER A 650 -26.44 -8.76 0.82
N SER A 651 -27.10 -9.86 1.08
CA SER A 651 -27.96 -10.54 0.09
C SER A 651 -29.23 -9.75 -0.26
N LYS A 652 -29.63 -8.81 0.60
CA LYS A 652 -30.79 -7.92 0.39
C LYS A 652 -30.39 -6.48 0.67
N ILE A 653 -30.41 -5.67 -0.38
CA ILE A 653 -30.05 -4.25 -0.33
C ILE A 653 -31.32 -3.41 -0.48
N VAL A 654 -31.59 -2.53 0.48
CA VAL A 654 -32.77 -1.64 0.49
C VAL A 654 -32.33 -0.22 0.76
N PHE A 655 -32.74 0.71 -0.10
CA PHE A 655 -32.58 2.15 0.11
C PHE A 655 -33.74 2.92 -0.52
N GLU A 656 -33.96 4.13 -0.02
CA GLU A 656 -34.98 5.06 -0.51
C GLU A 656 -34.31 6.25 -1.18
N ILE A 657 -34.82 6.70 -2.32
CA ILE A 657 -34.40 7.94 -3.00
C ILE A 657 -35.53 8.94 -2.94
N GLU A 658 -35.29 10.09 -2.30
CA GLU A 658 -36.26 11.18 -2.19
C GLU A 658 -35.88 12.31 -3.16
N LEU A 659 -36.75 12.56 -4.14
CA LEU A 659 -36.61 13.69 -5.06
C LEU A 659 -36.99 14.99 -4.36
N ALA A 660 -36.28 16.09 -4.61
CA ALA A 660 -36.50 17.38 -4.01
C ALA A 660 -37.91 17.98 -4.28
N ALA A 661 -38.63 17.52 -5.31
CA ALA A 661 -39.96 17.91 -5.65
C ALA A 661 -40.74 16.79 -6.35
N ARG A 662 -42.06 16.90 -6.41
CA ARG A 662 -42.91 15.98 -7.21
C ARG A 662 -42.61 16.10 -8.68
N LYS A 663 -42.00 15.09 -9.26
CA LYS A 663 -41.60 15.05 -10.69
C LYS A 663 -42.16 13.80 -11.36
N LYS A 664 -42.39 13.90 -12.68
CA LYS A 664 -42.73 12.75 -13.51
C LYS A 664 -41.45 12.02 -13.88
N VAL A 665 -41.27 10.82 -13.37
CA VAL A 665 -40.13 9.93 -13.70
C VAL A 665 -40.58 8.92 -14.75
N ASN A 666 -39.96 8.96 -15.91
CA ASN A 666 -40.23 8.02 -17.01
C ASN A 666 -39.26 6.84 -17.03
N HIS A 667 -38.03 7.06 -16.62
CA HIS A 667 -36.97 6.04 -16.63
C HIS A 667 -36.11 6.15 -15.37
N ILE A 668 -35.64 5.00 -14.91
CA ILE A 668 -34.56 4.89 -13.92
C ILE A 668 -33.47 4.06 -14.59
N ASN A 669 -32.27 4.62 -14.64
CA ASN A 669 -31.08 3.89 -15.09
C ASN A 669 -30.26 3.56 -13.85
N ILE A 670 -29.80 2.33 -13.74
CA ILE A 670 -28.92 1.86 -12.65
C ILE A 670 -27.74 1.17 -13.30
N ASN A 671 -26.54 1.55 -12.86
CA ASN A 671 -25.32 0.87 -13.25
C ASN A 671 -24.86 -0.05 -12.12
N PHE A 672 -24.39 -1.22 -12.47
CA PHE A 672 -23.83 -2.21 -11.59
C PHE A 672 -22.39 -2.50 -12.03
N LEU A 673 -21.52 -2.79 -11.09
CA LEU A 673 -20.21 -3.33 -11.35
C LEU A 673 -20.26 -4.86 -11.24
N LYS A 674 -19.65 -5.55 -12.18
CA LYS A 674 -19.39 -6.99 -12.13
C LYS A 674 -17.90 -7.23 -12.28
N SER A 675 -17.32 -7.83 -11.27
CA SER A 675 -15.92 -8.26 -11.28
C SER A 675 -15.79 -9.52 -10.40
N ASN A 676 -16.14 -10.66 -10.96
CA ASN A 676 -16.21 -11.92 -10.18
C ASN A 676 -14.82 -12.29 -9.59
N GLY A 677 -13.72 -12.00 -10.29
CA GLY A 677 -12.37 -12.18 -9.79
C GLY A 677 -11.99 -11.24 -8.63
N SER A 678 -12.81 -10.23 -8.35
CA SER A 678 -12.70 -9.32 -7.20
C SER A 678 -13.91 -9.48 -6.28
N TRP A 679 -14.59 -10.61 -6.31
CA TRP A 679 -15.83 -10.96 -5.55
C TRP A 679 -16.96 -9.94 -5.65
N ILE A 680 -17.02 -9.18 -6.75
CA ILE A 680 -18.09 -8.21 -7.01
C ILE A 680 -19.12 -8.84 -7.94
N TYR A 681 -20.33 -9.04 -7.45
CA TYR A 681 -21.41 -9.74 -8.13
C TYR A 681 -22.56 -8.82 -8.49
N LEU A 682 -23.26 -9.15 -9.59
CA LEU A 682 -24.51 -8.49 -9.94
C LEU A 682 -25.62 -8.91 -8.98
N PRO A 683 -26.55 -8.01 -8.62
CA PRO A 683 -27.77 -8.42 -7.95
C PRO A 683 -28.59 -9.34 -8.88
N THR A 684 -29.28 -10.32 -8.32
CA THR A 684 -30.13 -11.24 -9.10
C THR A 684 -31.38 -10.54 -9.62
N GLU A 685 -31.94 -9.64 -8.85
CA GLU A 685 -33.16 -8.90 -9.17
C GLU A 685 -33.14 -7.50 -8.57
N VAL A 686 -33.78 -6.56 -9.25
CA VAL A 686 -34.09 -5.20 -8.73
C VAL A 686 -35.58 -5.00 -8.74
N ILE A 687 -36.11 -4.57 -7.59
CA ILE A 687 -37.53 -4.29 -7.40
C ILE A 687 -37.69 -2.81 -7.02
N ILE A 688 -38.49 -2.10 -7.80
CA ILE A 688 -38.74 -0.67 -7.62
C ILE A 688 -40.15 -0.45 -7.06
N TYR A 689 -40.21 0.18 -5.91
CA TYR A 689 -41.46 0.61 -5.30
C TYR A 689 -41.61 2.13 -5.36
N LYS A 690 -42.82 2.57 -5.29
CA LYS A 690 -43.21 3.98 -5.14
C LYS A 690 -43.90 4.16 -3.83
N LYS A 691 -43.54 5.19 -3.04
CA LYS A 691 -44.21 5.59 -1.83
C LYS A 691 -45.53 6.29 -2.18
N GLY A 692 -46.66 5.76 -1.71
CA GLY A 692 -47.99 6.39 -1.74
C GLY A 692 -48.29 7.03 -0.39
N LEU A 693 -49.46 7.68 -0.26
CA LEU A 693 -49.85 8.35 1.00
C LEU A 693 -49.89 7.39 2.21
N LYS A 694 -50.33 6.16 2.01
CA LYS A 694 -50.49 5.18 3.11
C LYS A 694 -49.68 3.88 2.95
N ARG A 695 -49.12 3.59 1.78
CA ARG A 695 -48.38 2.33 1.49
C ARG A 695 -47.45 2.43 0.29
N TRP A 696 -46.48 1.55 0.28
CA TRP A 696 -45.63 1.33 -0.88
C TRP A 696 -46.35 0.56 -1.98
N ARG A 697 -46.17 0.94 -3.23
CA ARG A 697 -46.75 0.27 -4.40
C ARG A 697 -45.67 -0.18 -5.35
N LEU A 698 -45.71 -1.43 -5.76
CA LEU A 698 -44.80 -1.98 -6.76
C LEU A 698 -44.93 -1.20 -8.07
N CYS A 699 -43.82 -0.72 -8.60
CA CYS A 699 -43.72 -0.08 -9.90
C CYS A 699 -43.16 -1.01 -10.96
N LYS A 700 -42.06 -1.71 -10.65
CA LYS A 700 -41.35 -2.58 -11.59
C LYS A 700 -40.48 -3.56 -10.83
N SER A 701 -40.35 -4.77 -11.39
CA SER A 701 -39.34 -5.76 -11.02
C SER A 701 -38.62 -6.24 -12.29
N ARG A 702 -37.33 -6.55 -12.18
CA ARG A 702 -36.54 -7.07 -13.29
C ARG A 702 -35.37 -7.90 -12.79
N LYS A 703 -35.21 -9.13 -13.33
CA LYS A 703 -33.97 -9.90 -13.17
C LYS A 703 -32.83 -9.22 -13.89
N ILE A 704 -31.66 -9.12 -13.23
CA ILE A 704 -30.50 -8.42 -13.75
C ILE A 704 -29.63 -9.41 -14.51
N LYS A 705 -29.32 -9.09 -15.75
CA LYS A 705 -28.41 -9.86 -16.62
C LYS A 705 -27.17 -9.07 -17.03
N ASN A 706 -27.28 -7.74 -17.01
CA ASN A 706 -26.26 -6.81 -17.51
C ASN A 706 -26.01 -5.69 -16.50
N GLU A 707 -24.82 -5.12 -16.53
CA GLU A 707 -24.37 -4.05 -15.65
C GLU A 707 -25.13 -2.73 -15.82
N LYS A 708 -25.57 -2.41 -17.04
CA LYS A 708 -26.39 -1.22 -17.31
C LYS A 708 -27.84 -1.67 -17.48
N THR A 709 -28.70 -1.26 -16.57
CA THR A 709 -30.09 -1.63 -16.60
C THR A 709 -31.00 -0.40 -16.59
N LYS A 710 -31.88 -0.34 -17.60
CA LYS A 710 -32.87 0.74 -17.75
C LYS A 710 -34.26 0.23 -17.42
N PHE A 711 -34.93 0.89 -16.50
CA PHE A 711 -36.32 0.62 -16.13
C PHE A 711 -37.22 1.68 -16.72
N LYS A 712 -38.16 1.29 -17.59
CA LYS A 712 -39.22 2.17 -18.10
C LYS A 712 -40.36 2.18 -17.10
N ILE A 713 -40.69 3.34 -16.55
CA ILE A 713 -41.73 3.53 -15.53
C ILE A 713 -42.87 4.29 -16.17
N ASN A 714 -43.97 3.60 -16.51
CA ASN A 714 -45.13 4.20 -17.21
C ASN A 714 -46.11 4.92 -16.29
N ARG A 715 -45.71 5.43 -15.13
CA ARG A 715 -46.61 6.07 -14.15
C ARG A 715 -46.05 7.37 -13.63
N ARG A 716 -46.95 8.38 -13.41
CA ARG A 716 -46.55 9.60 -12.69
C ARG A 716 -46.20 9.26 -11.25
N ILE A 717 -44.93 9.46 -10.89
CA ILE A 717 -44.47 9.43 -9.49
C ILE A 717 -44.80 10.80 -8.93
N ARG A 718 -45.80 10.84 -8.02
CA ARG A 718 -46.09 12.00 -7.21
C ARG A 718 -45.36 11.82 -5.89
N LYS A 719 -44.87 12.88 -5.28
CA LYS A 719 -44.05 12.95 -4.04
C LYS A 719 -44.21 11.78 -3.08
#